data_481a328068b9dff145030ae86cccd855
#
_entry.id   481a328068b9dff145030ae86cccd855
#
_cell.length_a   1.000
_cell.length_b   1.000
_cell.length_c   1.000
_cell.angle_alpha   90.00
_cell.angle_beta   90.00
_cell.angle_gamma   90.00
#
_symmetry.space_group_name_H-M   'P 1'
#
loop_
_entity.id
_entity.type
_entity.pdbx_description
1 polymer ?
#
loop_
_entity_poly.entity_id
_entity_poly.type
_entity_poly.pdbx_seq_one_letter_code
_entity_poly.pdbx_strand_id
1 'polypeptide(L)'
;METLLQDFRYGLRMLAKSPGFTAIAILTLALGIGANTALFSVVNGVLLNPLAYPHSGQLVALYGKTAGFDQAPIAYLNFLDWQRDTQTFSSMAIYRNQDYNFIGTGEAERLSGYMISADFFSTLGVRPILGRTFRPDDDHPGAAPVVILGGGFWKRKFGSSLEIIGKSIILNGTSYTIAGVIPAGFTFYGHDRDVYTPIGQWNDASFRDRRVDLSAHAVGRLKPGVTLSQAKADMDGIAQNLAVAYPEADKAVGITLVFMKEDIVGNAQPFLIVLLAAVGFLLLIACANVANLLLVRSMGRSREFAIRAALGANHMRVIRQLLTESILLAGLGGALGLLLAFWGTKAELGTLPGALPRANEVSLDSRVLLFTMALSLFAGIVFGLAPALKTSRVNLQEILKESGRGLSGARHRLQGVFVAVEVALALVLLVGAGLMVRSLAALWRVNPGFNPSHAITFSLSLPAASTTSSAETRARLRHFGDKMHNIPGVQAVSVTLGSRPMIHNSSLPFWIEGQPKPANFQEMPQAMFYLVETGFQQAMGITLERGRFITPQDDEHAPVVVDIDDVFARTYFPHENPIGKHINLAGFNVQAEIVGVVGHVKQWGLDADAKSAIEAQFDYPFMQLPEKLMPLAADAVAVVLRTEGDPAAVMGSVRRAVGEIDPREVVYNVQTMDEVVSNSFAARRLSMILLGVFAALALVLACVGIYGVISYLVGQRTHESGVRMALGAQRSDVLRLVIGHGARMALIGVAVGIGAALGLTRLMANQLFGVSAHDPLTFAGVALLLIIVAVAACYIPARRAMRVDPIIALRYE
;
A
#
# COMPACT_ATOMS: atom_id res chain seq x y z
N MET A 1 -0.69 -18.95 46.17
CA MET A 1 -0.43 -19.64 44.91
C MET A 1 -1.29 -20.90 44.72
N GLU A 2 -1.54 -21.71 45.69
CA GLU A 2 -2.38 -22.92 45.58
C GLU A 2 -3.81 -22.66 45.14
N THR A 3 -4.44 -21.59 45.59
CA THR A 3 -5.81 -21.21 45.19
C THR A 3 -5.94 -20.81 43.74
N LEU A 4 -4.93 -20.17 43.13
CA LEU A 4 -4.91 -19.81 41.70
C LEU A 4 -4.73 -21.07 40.81
N LEU A 5 -3.89 -22.01 41.24
CA LEU A 5 -3.68 -23.29 40.55
C LEU A 5 -4.99 -24.11 40.57
N GLN A 6 -5.72 -24.09 41.67
CA GLN A 6 -7.03 -24.74 41.77
C GLN A 6 -8.06 -24.11 40.87
N ASP A 7 -8.13 -22.75 40.80
CA ASP A 7 -9.03 -22.03 39.91
C ASP A 7 -8.72 -22.30 38.45
N PHE A 8 -7.43 -22.40 38.09
CA PHE A 8 -6.96 -22.76 36.75
C PHE A 8 -7.37 -24.19 36.34
N ARG A 9 -7.11 -25.18 37.19
CA ARG A 9 -7.51 -26.58 36.96
C ARG A 9 -9.01 -26.74 36.86
N TYR A 10 -9.75 -25.99 37.70
CA TYR A 10 -11.21 -25.97 37.66
C TYR A 10 -11.72 -25.36 36.35
N GLY A 11 -11.16 -24.20 35.92
CA GLY A 11 -11.47 -23.55 34.67
C GLY A 11 -11.30 -24.48 33.46
N LEU A 12 -10.16 -25.17 33.38
CA LEU A 12 -9.91 -26.15 32.29
C LEU A 12 -10.94 -27.29 32.27
N ARG A 13 -11.28 -27.84 33.43
CA ARG A 13 -12.31 -28.91 33.52
C ARG A 13 -13.69 -28.41 33.10
N MET A 14 -14.03 -27.16 33.44
CA MET A 14 -15.30 -26.56 33.07
C MET A 14 -15.40 -26.24 31.59
N LEU A 15 -14.30 -25.83 30.95
CA LEU A 15 -14.21 -25.64 29.50
C LEU A 15 -14.34 -26.97 28.74
N ALA A 16 -13.71 -28.04 29.25
CA ALA A 16 -13.80 -29.38 28.67
C ALA A 16 -15.23 -29.99 28.76
N LYS A 17 -16.02 -29.67 29.82
CA LYS A 17 -17.41 -30.14 29.97
C LYS A 17 -18.40 -29.49 28.99
N SER A 18 -18.01 -28.37 28.34
CA SER A 18 -18.87 -27.66 27.37
C SER A 18 -18.15 -27.39 26.05
N PRO A 19 -17.84 -28.44 25.24
CA PRO A 19 -16.93 -28.29 24.11
C PRO A 19 -17.48 -27.38 23.03
N GLY A 20 -18.77 -27.37 22.72
CA GLY A 20 -19.37 -26.48 21.73
C GLY A 20 -19.26 -25.00 22.10
N PHE A 21 -19.57 -24.63 23.36
CA PHE A 21 -19.36 -23.28 23.87
C PHE A 21 -17.89 -22.85 23.77
N THR A 22 -17.01 -23.72 24.24
CA THR A 22 -15.57 -23.44 24.30
C THR A 22 -14.98 -23.25 22.91
N ALA A 23 -15.37 -24.11 21.95
CA ALA A 23 -14.93 -23.99 20.56
C ALA A 23 -15.39 -22.66 19.91
N ILE A 24 -16.66 -22.28 20.07
CA ILE A 24 -17.20 -21.03 19.52
C ILE A 24 -16.49 -19.83 20.16
N ALA A 25 -16.31 -19.81 21.48
CA ALA A 25 -15.65 -18.72 22.17
C ALA A 25 -14.16 -18.59 21.76
N ILE A 26 -13.41 -19.70 21.68
CA ILE A 26 -12.01 -19.70 21.25
C ILE A 26 -11.90 -19.26 19.80
N LEU A 27 -12.72 -19.76 18.88
CA LEU A 27 -12.69 -19.36 17.48
C LEU A 27 -13.05 -17.89 17.30
N THR A 28 -14.06 -17.39 18.00
CA THR A 28 -14.43 -15.97 17.98
C THR A 28 -13.27 -15.08 18.45
N LEU A 29 -12.64 -15.41 19.57
CA LEU A 29 -11.47 -14.67 20.08
C LEU A 29 -10.25 -14.83 19.18
N ALA A 30 -10.01 -16.01 18.62
CA ALA A 30 -8.90 -16.27 17.71
C ALA A 30 -9.00 -15.43 16.43
N LEU A 31 -10.20 -15.26 15.87
CA LEU A 31 -10.41 -14.39 14.71
C LEU A 31 -10.19 -12.92 15.06
N GLY A 32 -10.74 -12.45 16.18
CA GLY A 32 -10.56 -11.06 16.61
C GLY A 32 -9.11 -10.72 16.99
N ILE A 33 -8.48 -11.54 17.83
CA ILE A 33 -7.10 -11.34 18.27
C ILE A 33 -6.13 -11.59 17.10
N GLY A 34 -6.37 -12.64 16.29
CA GLY A 34 -5.52 -12.99 15.16
C GLY A 34 -5.46 -11.90 14.09
N ALA A 35 -6.61 -11.32 13.71
CA ALA A 35 -6.67 -10.21 12.78
C ALA A 35 -5.92 -8.97 13.30
N ASN A 36 -6.10 -8.64 14.59
CA ASN A 36 -5.35 -7.55 15.24
C ASN A 36 -3.84 -7.83 15.29
N THR A 37 -3.45 -9.06 15.58
CA THR A 37 -2.04 -9.46 15.62
C THR A 37 -1.39 -9.40 14.24
N ALA A 38 -2.07 -9.91 13.20
CA ALA A 38 -1.59 -9.86 11.82
C ALA A 38 -1.37 -8.41 11.38
N LEU A 39 -2.37 -7.55 11.54
CA LEU A 39 -2.26 -6.15 11.16
C LEU A 39 -1.26 -5.39 12.03
N PHE A 40 -1.18 -5.68 13.32
CA PHE A 40 -0.17 -5.08 14.19
C PHE A 40 1.26 -5.47 13.76
N SER A 41 1.46 -6.70 13.26
CA SER A 41 2.76 -7.10 12.67
C SER A 41 3.14 -6.21 11.48
N VAL A 42 2.18 -5.92 10.60
CA VAL A 42 2.37 -5.00 9.47
C VAL A 42 2.65 -3.57 9.96
N VAL A 43 1.82 -3.05 10.86
CA VAL A 43 2.01 -1.71 11.43
C VAL A 43 3.35 -1.60 12.18
N ASN A 44 3.74 -2.64 12.93
CA ASN A 44 5.03 -2.67 13.63
C ASN A 44 6.20 -2.67 12.64
N GLY A 45 6.18 -3.54 11.62
CA GLY A 45 7.23 -3.61 10.61
C GLY A 45 7.34 -2.34 9.77
N VAL A 46 6.21 -1.79 9.32
CA VAL A 46 6.16 -0.63 8.41
C VAL A 46 6.30 0.70 9.16
N LEU A 47 5.45 0.94 10.20
CA LEU A 47 5.33 2.26 10.83
C LEU A 47 6.11 2.41 12.14
N LEU A 48 6.13 1.39 13.02
CA LEU A 48 6.67 1.55 14.36
C LEU A 48 8.17 1.28 14.43
N ASN A 49 8.65 0.24 13.77
CA ASN A 49 10.06 -0.09 13.79
C ASN A 49 10.91 1.06 13.19
N PRO A 50 12.02 1.43 13.85
CA PRO A 50 12.97 2.35 13.25
C PRO A 50 13.52 1.74 11.96
N LEU A 51 14.05 2.58 11.06
CA LEU A 51 14.80 2.06 9.90
C LEU A 51 16.02 1.29 10.39
N ALA A 52 16.44 0.29 9.63
CA ALA A 52 17.56 -0.61 9.96
C ALA A 52 18.95 0.08 9.87
N TYR A 53 19.02 1.38 10.17
CA TYR A 53 20.24 2.18 10.17
C TYR A 53 20.55 2.70 11.56
N PRO A 54 21.83 2.79 11.95
CA PRO A 54 22.22 3.43 13.21
C PRO A 54 21.69 4.87 13.29
N HIS A 55 21.09 5.23 14.44
CA HIS A 55 20.54 6.57 14.66
C HIS A 55 19.59 7.05 13.54
N SER A 56 18.73 6.17 13.06
CA SER A 56 17.85 6.43 11.90
C SER A 56 16.93 7.66 12.04
N GLY A 57 16.64 8.09 13.27
CA GLY A 57 15.87 9.32 13.53
C GLY A 57 16.60 10.62 13.14
N GLN A 58 17.88 10.56 12.79
CA GLN A 58 18.66 11.69 12.28
C GLN A 58 18.75 11.72 10.75
N LEU A 59 18.23 10.68 10.06
CA LEU A 59 18.27 10.61 8.59
C LEU A 59 17.12 11.39 7.99
N VAL A 60 17.45 12.25 7.05
CA VAL A 60 16.56 13.18 6.34
C VAL A 60 16.75 12.98 4.84
N ALA A 61 15.66 12.82 4.11
CA ALA A 61 15.63 12.93 2.66
C ALA A 61 15.60 14.40 2.27
N LEU A 62 16.39 14.78 1.27
CA LEU A 62 16.48 16.14 0.75
C LEU A 62 16.06 16.13 -0.72
N TYR A 63 15.19 17.07 -1.07
CA TYR A 63 14.63 17.25 -2.40
C TYR A 63 14.76 18.73 -2.83
N GLY A 64 14.84 18.94 -4.13
CA GLY A 64 14.54 20.24 -4.71
C GLY A 64 13.05 20.57 -4.54
N LYS A 65 12.71 21.85 -4.43
CA LYS A 65 11.35 22.35 -4.47
C LYS A 65 11.21 23.32 -5.64
N THR A 66 10.29 23.03 -6.53
CA THR A 66 9.96 23.85 -7.70
C THR A 66 8.47 24.22 -7.69
N ALA A 67 8.03 25.08 -8.60
CA ALA A 67 6.61 25.48 -8.70
C ALA A 67 5.65 24.31 -8.93
N GLY A 68 6.11 23.22 -9.60
CA GLY A 68 5.30 22.03 -9.89
C GLY A 68 5.49 20.86 -8.92
N PHE A 69 6.58 20.84 -8.16
CA PHE A 69 6.96 19.70 -7.32
C PHE A 69 7.55 20.12 -5.99
N ASP A 70 6.95 19.65 -4.89
CA ASP A 70 7.52 19.83 -3.54
C ASP A 70 8.69 18.88 -3.26
N GLN A 71 8.83 17.81 -4.04
CA GLN A 71 9.89 16.79 -3.92
C GLN A 71 10.50 16.52 -5.31
N ALA A 72 11.12 17.55 -5.88
CA ALA A 72 11.83 17.44 -7.16
C ALA A 72 13.22 16.79 -6.98
N PRO A 73 13.74 16.12 -8.01
CA PRO A 73 15.16 15.73 -8.05
C PRO A 73 16.10 16.93 -7.91
N ILE A 74 17.38 16.65 -7.72
CA ILE A 74 18.40 17.67 -7.36
C ILE A 74 19.50 17.69 -8.42
N ALA A 75 19.88 18.88 -8.88
CA ALA A 75 21.09 19.04 -9.69
C ALA A 75 22.34 18.73 -8.86
N TYR A 76 23.28 18.00 -9.44
CA TYR A 76 24.51 17.55 -8.75
C TYR A 76 25.33 18.72 -8.18
N LEU A 77 25.45 19.82 -8.94
CA LEU A 77 26.19 20.98 -8.48
C LEU A 77 25.54 21.69 -7.29
N ASN A 78 24.20 21.70 -7.23
CA ASN A 78 23.47 22.22 -6.07
C ASN A 78 23.71 21.36 -4.83
N PHE A 79 23.74 20.03 -4.99
CA PHE A 79 24.09 19.12 -3.90
C PHE A 79 25.50 19.38 -3.35
N LEU A 80 26.49 19.63 -4.22
CA LEU A 80 27.87 19.93 -3.78
C LEU A 80 27.91 21.22 -2.95
N ASP A 81 27.15 22.25 -3.34
CA ASP A 81 27.06 23.49 -2.56
C ASP A 81 26.34 23.26 -1.23
N TRP A 82 25.24 22.47 -1.21
CA TRP A 82 24.54 22.09 0.02
C TRP A 82 25.47 21.37 1.00
N GLN A 83 26.25 20.41 0.50
CA GLN A 83 27.19 19.62 1.30
C GLN A 83 28.32 20.52 1.88
N ARG A 84 28.82 21.50 1.10
CA ARG A 84 29.85 22.40 1.53
C ARG A 84 29.38 23.44 2.58
N ASP A 85 28.15 23.99 2.37
CA ASP A 85 27.73 25.20 3.07
C ASP A 85 26.86 24.91 4.30
N THR A 86 26.31 23.68 4.43
CA THR A 86 25.43 23.33 5.55
C THR A 86 26.15 23.33 6.90
N GLN A 87 25.46 23.88 7.90
CA GLN A 87 25.90 23.88 9.30
C GLN A 87 25.16 22.86 10.16
N THR A 88 24.05 22.29 9.67
CA THR A 88 23.12 21.45 10.44
C THR A 88 23.27 19.96 10.17
N PHE A 89 23.85 19.57 9.04
CA PHE A 89 24.14 18.17 8.74
C PHE A 89 25.57 17.78 9.14
N SER A 90 25.73 16.56 9.62
CA SER A 90 27.04 15.96 9.89
C SER A 90 27.62 15.28 8.67
N SER A 91 26.80 14.79 7.78
CA SER A 91 27.15 14.20 6.49
C SER A 91 25.95 14.23 5.55
N MET A 92 26.22 14.35 4.26
CA MET A 92 25.21 14.28 3.20
C MET A 92 25.72 13.41 2.06
N ALA A 93 24.79 12.74 1.37
CA ALA A 93 25.10 11.90 0.24
C ALA A 93 24.05 12.05 -0.85
N ILE A 94 24.49 12.01 -2.11
CA ILE A 94 23.62 12.00 -3.28
C ILE A 94 23.61 10.60 -3.88
N TYR A 95 22.48 10.21 -4.45
CA TYR A 95 22.29 8.95 -5.12
C TYR A 95 21.35 9.05 -6.31
N ARG A 96 21.51 8.12 -7.25
CA ARG A 96 20.69 7.99 -8.44
C ARG A 96 20.50 6.51 -8.76
N ASN A 97 19.32 6.13 -9.24
CA ASN A 97 19.11 4.79 -9.81
C ASN A 97 19.92 4.62 -11.09
N GLN A 98 20.66 3.53 -11.19
CA GLN A 98 21.40 3.15 -12.40
C GLN A 98 21.51 1.64 -12.46
N ASP A 99 20.90 1.04 -13.47
CA ASP A 99 21.03 -0.39 -13.71
C ASP A 99 22.17 -0.69 -14.67
N TYR A 100 22.76 -1.88 -14.56
CA TYR A 100 23.95 -2.28 -15.31
C TYR A 100 23.75 -3.60 -16.03
N ASN A 101 24.30 -3.69 -17.23
CA ASN A 101 24.47 -4.98 -17.91
C ASN A 101 25.78 -5.62 -17.45
N PHE A 102 25.65 -6.74 -16.77
CA PHE A 102 26.79 -7.55 -16.36
C PHE A 102 27.08 -8.61 -17.44
N ILE A 103 28.30 -8.61 -17.93
CA ILE A 103 28.81 -9.60 -18.89
C ILE A 103 29.79 -10.49 -18.14
N GLY A 104 29.35 -11.70 -17.83
CA GLY A 104 30.18 -12.72 -17.17
C GLY A 104 30.43 -13.91 -18.07
N THR A 105 30.64 -15.11 -17.51
CA THR A 105 30.84 -16.38 -18.20
C THR A 105 29.54 -17.02 -18.70
N GLY A 106 28.47 -16.27 -18.91
CA GLY A 106 27.16 -16.76 -19.34
C GLY A 106 26.42 -15.70 -20.15
N GLU A 107 25.08 -15.83 -20.19
CA GLU A 107 24.22 -14.80 -20.78
C GLU A 107 24.38 -13.46 -20.00
N ALA A 108 24.18 -12.34 -20.72
CA ALA A 108 24.19 -11.02 -20.11
C ALA A 108 23.05 -10.92 -19.08
N GLU A 109 23.35 -10.38 -17.91
CA GLU A 109 22.40 -10.23 -16.78
C GLU A 109 22.21 -8.75 -16.48
N ARG A 110 20.95 -8.30 -16.31
CA ARG A 110 20.65 -6.95 -15.84
C ARG A 110 20.74 -6.90 -14.31
N LEU A 111 21.66 -6.09 -13.82
CA LEU A 111 21.85 -5.85 -12.40
C LEU A 111 21.21 -4.53 -12.00
N SER A 112 20.49 -4.56 -10.89
CA SER A 112 19.97 -3.34 -10.26
C SER A 112 21.08 -2.62 -9.52
N GLY A 113 21.17 -1.29 -9.65
CA GLY A 113 22.23 -0.54 -8.98
C GLY A 113 21.87 0.86 -8.61
N TYR A 114 22.81 1.48 -7.90
CA TYR A 114 22.83 2.92 -7.62
C TYR A 114 24.19 3.51 -8.01
N MET A 115 24.16 4.72 -8.60
CA MET A 115 25.29 5.63 -8.53
C MET A 115 25.18 6.44 -7.24
N ILE A 116 26.25 6.46 -6.43
CA ILE A 116 26.25 7.06 -5.09
C ILE A 116 27.50 7.90 -4.86
N SER A 117 27.40 8.97 -4.06
CA SER A 117 28.60 9.68 -3.59
C SER A 117 29.40 8.85 -2.58
N ALA A 118 30.68 9.15 -2.43
CA ALA A 118 31.59 8.45 -1.53
C ALA A 118 31.06 8.36 -0.09
N ASP A 119 30.34 9.38 0.37
CA ASP A 119 29.79 9.49 1.72
C ASP A 119 28.47 8.71 1.94
N PHE A 120 27.95 8.04 0.94
CA PHE A 120 26.62 7.41 1.03
C PHE A 120 26.52 6.39 2.16
N PHE A 121 27.41 5.41 2.22
CA PHE A 121 27.39 4.38 3.23
C PHE A 121 27.74 4.91 4.62
N SER A 122 28.64 5.87 4.73
CA SER A 122 28.98 6.55 5.99
C SER A 122 27.81 7.36 6.53
N THR A 123 27.08 8.08 5.66
CA THR A 123 25.86 8.82 6.01
C THR A 123 24.78 7.89 6.54
N LEU A 124 24.60 6.70 5.97
CA LEU A 124 23.68 5.68 6.46
C LEU A 124 24.22 4.90 7.67
N GLY A 125 25.51 4.98 7.97
CA GLY A 125 26.18 4.23 9.03
C GLY A 125 26.38 2.75 8.70
N VAL A 126 26.46 2.41 7.41
CA VAL A 126 26.64 1.05 6.90
C VAL A 126 28.10 0.74 6.67
N ARG A 127 28.56 -0.41 7.16
CA ARG A 127 29.94 -0.88 6.97
C ARG A 127 29.97 -2.06 5.99
N PRO A 128 30.97 -2.14 5.11
CA PRO A 128 31.14 -3.31 4.25
C PRO A 128 31.52 -4.53 5.08
N ILE A 129 31.12 -5.72 4.61
CA ILE A 129 31.53 -7.00 5.21
C ILE A 129 32.88 -7.48 4.69
N LEU A 130 33.25 -7.04 3.48
CA LEU A 130 34.55 -7.28 2.85
C LEU A 130 35.02 -6.00 2.16
N GLY A 131 36.33 -5.79 2.15
CA GLY A 131 36.94 -4.64 1.48
C GLY A 131 36.65 -3.30 2.14
N ARG A 132 36.33 -2.30 1.33
CA ARG A 132 36.09 -0.91 1.77
C ARG A 132 34.90 -0.28 1.04
N THR A 133 34.37 0.81 1.57
CA THR A 133 33.47 1.75 0.86
C THR A 133 34.26 2.67 -0.07
N PHE A 134 33.58 3.48 -0.88
CA PHE A 134 34.22 4.48 -1.71
C PHE A 134 34.94 5.51 -0.86
N ARG A 135 36.05 6.04 -1.42
CA ARG A 135 36.82 7.18 -0.90
C ARG A 135 36.51 8.41 -1.75
N PRO A 136 36.74 9.61 -1.25
CA PRO A 136 36.66 10.82 -2.09
C PRO A 136 37.46 10.73 -3.39
N ASP A 137 38.65 10.07 -3.34
CA ASP A 137 39.50 9.85 -4.52
C ASP A 137 38.90 8.84 -5.54
N ASP A 138 37.90 8.07 -5.17
CA ASP A 138 37.18 7.20 -6.10
C ASP A 138 36.03 7.95 -6.79
N ASP A 139 35.61 9.12 -6.28
CA ASP A 139 34.35 9.78 -6.63
C ASP A 139 34.56 11.11 -7.38
N HIS A 140 35.43 11.10 -8.37
CA HIS A 140 35.70 12.25 -9.24
C HIS A 140 35.93 11.82 -10.69
N PRO A 141 35.78 12.72 -11.66
CA PRO A 141 36.05 12.42 -13.08
C PRO A 141 37.47 11.93 -13.29
N GLY A 142 37.63 10.85 -14.05
CA GLY A 142 38.93 10.25 -14.37
C GLY A 142 39.52 9.34 -13.31
N ALA A 143 38.84 9.14 -12.17
CA ALA A 143 39.23 8.11 -11.21
C ALA A 143 39.07 6.70 -11.81
N ALA A 144 39.87 5.74 -11.32
CA ALA A 144 39.75 4.35 -11.74
C ALA A 144 38.36 3.79 -11.44
N PRO A 145 37.71 3.07 -12.37
CA PRO A 145 36.39 2.52 -12.15
C PRO A 145 36.38 1.49 -11.02
N VAL A 146 35.62 1.75 -9.98
CA VAL A 146 35.45 0.87 -8.82
C VAL A 146 33.98 0.56 -8.58
N VAL A 147 33.68 -0.60 -8.02
CA VAL A 147 32.32 -1.06 -7.72
C VAL A 147 32.26 -1.69 -6.34
N ILE A 148 31.13 -1.50 -5.67
CA ILE A 148 30.80 -2.20 -4.43
C ILE A 148 29.65 -3.14 -4.75
N LEU A 149 29.76 -4.41 -4.35
CA LEU A 149 28.73 -5.42 -4.57
C LEU A 149 27.72 -5.44 -3.42
N GLY A 150 26.44 -5.64 -3.76
CA GLY A 150 25.43 -6.06 -2.81
C GLY A 150 25.65 -7.50 -2.37
N GLY A 151 25.39 -7.79 -1.09
CA GLY A 151 25.61 -9.11 -0.53
C GLY A 151 24.77 -10.21 -1.16
N GLY A 152 23.58 -9.87 -1.65
CA GLY A 152 22.72 -10.80 -2.39
C GLY A 152 23.34 -11.25 -3.72
N PHE A 153 23.85 -10.31 -4.49
CA PHE A 153 24.54 -10.57 -5.76
C PHE A 153 25.85 -11.32 -5.56
N TRP A 154 26.66 -10.87 -4.58
CA TRP A 154 27.91 -11.57 -4.21
C TRP A 154 27.68 -13.05 -3.88
N LYS A 155 26.64 -13.36 -3.08
CA LYS A 155 26.29 -14.73 -2.73
C LYS A 155 25.80 -15.52 -3.95
N ARG A 156 24.89 -14.93 -4.75
CA ARG A 156 24.26 -15.59 -5.90
C ARG A 156 25.26 -15.89 -7.01
N LYS A 157 26.14 -14.92 -7.35
CA LYS A 157 27.01 -15.02 -8.52
C LYS A 157 28.41 -15.53 -8.21
N PHE A 158 28.93 -15.20 -7.03
CA PHE A 158 30.33 -15.50 -6.65
C PHE A 158 30.44 -16.49 -5.47
N GLY A 159 29.34 -17.12 -5.07
CA GLY A 159 29.34 -18.15 -4.02
C GLY A 159 29.91 -17.68 -2.68
N SER A 160 29.82 -16.38 -2.38
CA SER A 160 30.39 -15.77 -1.16
C SER A 160 31.92 -15.90 -1.06
N SER A 161 32.63 -15.89 -2.20
CA SER A 161 34.11 -15.98 -2.24
C SER A 161 34.74 -14.77 -1.53
N LEU A 162 35.65 -15.04 -0.59
CA LEU A 162 36.41 -13.99 0.11
C LEU A 162 37.48 -13.33 -0.76
N GLU A 163 37.92 -14.02 -1.83
CA GLU A 163 38.94 -13.55 -2.76
C GLU A 163 38.37 -12.65 -3.87
N ILE A 164 37.18 -12.07 -3.68
CA ILE A 164 36.53 -11.28 -4.70
C ILE A 164 37.10 -9.84 -4.77
N ILE A 165 37.64 -9.32 -3.68
CA ILE A 165 38.17 -7.96 -3.60
C ILE A 165 39.38 -7.81 -4.53
N GLY A 166 39.41 -6.72 -5.31
CA GLY A 166 40.43 -6.46 -6.31
C GLY A 166 40.22 -7.17 -7.64
N LYS A 167 39.28 -8.12 -7.76
CA LYS A 167 38.92 -8.68 -9.07
C LYS A 167 38.08 -7.69 -9.86
N SER A 168 38.06 -7.86 -11.19
CA SER A 168 37.32 -6.98 -12.09
C SER A 168 36.04 -7.65 -12.57
N ILE A 169 34.99 -6.86 -12.74
CA ILE A 169 33.75 -7.23 -13.44
C ILE A 169 33.45 -6.21 -14.52
N ILE A 170 32.79 -6.66 -15.58
CA ILE A 170 32.41 -5.78 -16.70
C ILE A 170 30.94 -5.37 -16.51
N LEU A 171 30.72 -4.05 -16.34
CA LEU A 171 29.42 -3.43 -16.23
C LEU A 171 29.25 -2.40 -17.37
N ASN A 172 28.22 -2.54 -18.18
CA ASN A 172 27.97 -1.69 -19.36
C ASN A 172 29.20 -1.58 -20.30
N GLY A 173 30.01 -2.65 -20.41
CA GLY A 173 31.25 -2.65 -21.23
C GLY A 173 32.46 -2.05 -20.54
N THR A 174 32.34 -1.42 -19.38
CA THR A 174 33.45 -0.87 -18.60
C THR A 174 33.92 -1.86 -17.53
N SER A 175 35.26 -2.00 -17.38
CA SER A 175 35.84 -2.87 -16.37
C SER A 175 35.94 -2.14 -15.03
N TYR A 176 35.22 -2.64 -14.01
CA TYR A 176 35.22 -2.10 -12.66
C TYR A 176 35.97 -3.04 -11.71
N THR A 177 36.82 -2.48 -10.85
CA THR A 177 37.51 -3.21 -9.78
C THR A 177 36.61 -3.28 -8.55
N ILE A 178 36.39 -4.48 -8.00
CA ILE A 178 35.57 -4.69 -6.79
C ILE A 178 36.33 -4.14 -5.57
N ALA A 179 35.80 -3.06 -4.98
CA ALA A 179 36.36 -2.40 -3.80
C ALA A 179 35.82 -2.97 -2.48
N GLY A 180 34.58 -3.43 -2.47
CA GLY A 180 33.94 -3.93 -1.27
C GLY A 180 32.66 -4.70 -1.53
N VAL A 181 32.12 -5.29 -0.45
CA VAL A 181 30.84 -5.99 -0.42
C VAL A 181 30.02 -5.49 0.76
N ILE A 182 28.77 -5.10 0.52
CA ILE A 182 27.82 -4.66 1.54
C ILE A 182 27.05 -5.87 2.10
N PRO A 183 26.63 -5.86 3.38
CA PRO A 183 25.89 -6.96 3.99
C PRO A 183 24.66 -7.38 3.17
N ALA A 184 24.45 -8.71 3.08
CA ALA A 184 23.19 -9.24 2.54
C ALA A 184 22.02 -8.78 3.43
N GLY A 185 20.95 -8.31 2.80
CA GLY A 185 19.79 -7.74 3.51
C GLY A 185 19.89 -6.24 3.76
N PHE A 186 20.98 -5.56 3.36
CA PHE A 186 20.99 -4.11 3.28
C PHE A 186 20.00 -3.67 2.18
N THR A 187 19.00 -2.89 2.57
CA THR A 187 18.01 -2.31 1.67
C THR A 187 18.00 -0.79 1.82
N PHE A 188 17.87 -0.10 0.71
CA PHE A 188 17.69 1.34 0.71
C PHE A 188 16.39 1.66 -0.02
N TYR A 189 15.47 2.38 0.64
CA TYR A 189 14.07 2.54 0.20
C TYR A 189 13.37 1.20 -0.12
N GLY A 190 13.69 0.15 0.67
CA GLY A 190 13.10 -1.18 0.49
C GLY A 190 13.68 -2.01 -0.66
N HIS A 191 14.66 -1.48 -1.38
CA HIS A 191 15.32 -2.16 -2.51
C HIS A 191 16.68 -2.70 -2.10
N ASP A 192 16.91 -3.99 -2.33
CA ASP A 192 18.24 -4.61 -2.34
C ASP A 192 18.85 -4.37 -3.73
N ARG A 193 20.05 -3.84 -3.80
CA ARG A 193 20.76 -3.55 -5.05
C ARG A 193 21.94 -4.47 -5.23
N ASP A 194 22.14 -4.89 -6.48
CA ASP A 194 23.23 -5.80 -6.83
C ASP A 194 24.58 -5.08 -6.83
N VAL A 195 24.64 -3.82 -7.27
CA VAL A 195 25.89 -3.07 -7.43
C VAL A 195 25.74 -1.58 -7.09
N TYR A 196 26.83 -0.99 -6.68
CA TYR A 196 26.96 0.45 -6.41
C TYR A 196 28.21 0.98 -7.10
N THR A 197 28.12 2.14 -7.77
CA THR A 197 29.24 2.82 -8.43
C THR A 197 29.34 4.28 -7.99
N PRO A 198 30.53 4.92 -8.07
CA PRO A 198 30.69 6.33 -7.69
C PRO A 198 29.99 7.26 -8.70
N ILE A 199 29.18 8.20 -8.18
CA ILE A 199 28.45 9.15 -9.02
C ILE A 199 29.35 10.24 -9.62
N GLY A 200 30.40 10.66 -8.90
CA GLY A 200 31.32 11.70 -9.34
C GLY A 200 32.17 11.28 -10.54
N GLN A 201 32.29 9.96 -10.83
CA GLN A 201 32.95 9.45 -12.05
C GLN A 201 32.12 9.68 -13.31
N TRP A 202 30.84 10.00 -13.19
CA TRP A 202 29.98 10.23 -14.34
C TRP A 202 30.38 11.50 -15.08
N ASN A 203 30.92 11.32 -16.30
CA ASN A 203 31.56 12.38 -17.09
C ASN A 203 30.62 12.95 -18.18
N ASP A 204 29.31 13.01 -17.92
CA ASP A 204 28.37 13.68 -18.81
C ASP A 204 28.33 15.19 -18.57
N ALA A 205 28.36 15.99 -19.64
CA ALA A 205 28.30 17.45 -19.54
C ALA A 205 27.01 17.94 -18.91
N SER A 206 25.87 17.23 -19.13
CA SER A 206 24.57 17.58 -18.56
C SER A 206 24.57 17.42 -17.05
N PHE A 207 25.38 16.51 -16.50
CA PHE A 207 25.53 16.33 -15.05
C PHE A 207 26.22 17.52 -14.36
N ARG A 208 26.91 18.36 -15.14
CA ARG A 208 27.54 19.60 -14.68
C ARG A 208 26.71 20.85 -14.98
N ASP A 209 25.47 20.70 -15.42
CA ASP A 209 24.53 21.80 -15.60
C ASP A 209 23.54 21.85 -14.43
N ARG A 210 23.44 23.00 -13.73
CA ARG A 210 22.54 23.21 -12.60
C ARG A 210 21.05 23.15 -12.97
N ARG A 211 20.72 23.27 -14.25
CA ARG A 211 19.35 23.20 -14.77
C ARG A 211 18.90 21.76 -15.01
N VAL A 212 19.80 20.78 -14.85
CA VAL A 212 19.56 19.37 -15.15
C VAL A 212 19.77 18.54 -13.90
N ASP A 213 18.72 17.88 -13.44
CA ASP A 213 18.73 17.07 -12.20
C ASP A 213 19.03 15.58 -12.41
N LEU A 214 18.81 15.07 -13.62
CA LEU A 214 19.04 13.68 -14.02
C LEU A 214 18.50 12.65 -13.01
N SER A 215 17.38 12.97 -12.33
CA SER A 215 16.73 12.12 -11.32
C SER A 215 17.62 11.77 -10.12
N ALA A 216 18.53 12.67 -9.71
CA ALA A 216 19.32 12.47 -8.50
C ALA A 216 18.57 12.96 -7.24
N HIS A 217 18.80 12.28 -6.11
CA HIS A 217 18.21 12.60 -4.80
C HIS A 217 19.29 12.59 -3.73
N ALA A 218 19.04 13.23 -2.60
CA ALA A 218 20.01 13.26 -1.50
C ALA A 218 19.41 12.75 -0.19
N VAL A 219 20.29 12.23 0.66
CA VAL A 219 20.04 11.89 2.05
C VAL A 219 21.10 12.53 2.92
N GLY A 220 20.69 13.05 4.08
CA GLY A 220 21.59 13.66 5.03
C GLY A 220 21.39 13.15 6.44
N ARG A 221 22.42 13.20 7.25
CA ARG A 221 22.37 12.93 8.69
C ARG A 221 22.49 14.22 9.46
N LEU A 222 21.48 14.57 10.24
CA LEU A 222 21.51 15.72 11.12
C LEU A 222 22.58 15.57 12.21
N LYS A 223 23.18 16.68 12.62
CA LYS A 223 24.02 16.73 13.82
C LYS A 223 23.19 16.41 15.07
N PRO A 224 23.77 15.81 16.11
CA PRO A 224 23.08 15.54 17.37
C PRO A 224 22.42 16.81 17.94
N GLY A 225 21.13 16.73 18.29
CA GLY A 225 20.38 17.86 18.88
C GLY A 225 19.82 18.86 17.88
N VAL A 226 20.10 18.75 16.60
CA VAL A 226 19.51 19.61 15.56
C VAL A 226 18.10 19.12 15.22
N THR A 227 17.16 20.06 15.21
CA THR A 227 15.77 19.80 14.79
C THR A 227 15.59 19.95 13.27
N LEU A 228 14.55 19.32 12.72
CA LEU A 228 14.24 19.46 11.28
C LEU A 228 13.96 20.94 10.91
N SER A 229 13.34 21.72 11.80
CA SER A 229 13.06 23.14 11.56
C SER A 229 14.33 23.98 11.49
N GLN A 230 15.34 23.69 12.32
CA GLN A 230 16.65 24.35 12.25
C GLN A 230 17.39 23.98 10.96
N ALA A 231 17.36 22.69 10.58
CA ALA A 231 17.93 22.24 9.32
C ALA A 231 17.25 22.88 8.12
N LYS A 232 15.91 23.03 8.17
CA LYS A 232 15.18 23.70 7.10
C LYS A 232 15.60 25.18 6.97
N ALA A 233 15.71 25.91 8.07
CA ALA A 233 16.14 27.31 8.06
C ALA A 233 17.57 27.48 7.50
N ASP A 234 18.50 26.57 7.84
CA ASP A 234 19.85 26.51 7.30
C ASP A 234 19.83 26.30 5.78
N MET A 235 19.11 25.28 5.33
CA MET A 235 19.00 24.94 3.92
C MET A 235 18.24 25.98 3.09
N ASP A 236 17.21 26.63 3.66
CA ASP A 236 16.50 27.74 3.02
C ASP A 236 17.46 28.96 2.82
N GLY A 237 18.35 29.20 3.77
CA GLY A 237 19.42 30.21 3.64
C GLY A 237 20.40 29.89 2.50
N ILE A 238 20.79 28.60 2.38
CA ILE A 238 21.64 28.14 1.28
C ILE A 238 20.93 28.31 -0.06
N ALA A 239 19.63 27.90 -0.15
CA ALA A 239 18.83 28.08 -1.36
C ALA A 239 18.75 29.55 -1.78
N GLN A 240 18.57 30.49 -0.83
CA GLN A 240 18.55 31.92 -1.12
C GLN A 240 19.92 32.42 -1.67
N ASN A 241 21.01 31.94 -1.10
CA ASN A 241 22.36 32.29 -1.58
C ASN A 241 22.58 31.78 -3.01
N LEU A 242 22.16 30.55 -3.31
CA LEU A 242 22.22 29.97 -4.65
C LEU A 242 21.35 30.72 -5.65
N ALA A 243 20.14 31.12 -5.25
CA ALA A 243 19.26 31.94 -6.09
C ALA A 243 19.87 33.29 -6.47
N VAL A 244 20.68 33.89 -5.60
CA VAL A 244 21.43 35.13 -5.88
C VAL A 244 22.66 34.85 -6.77
N ALA A 245 23.39 33.76 -6.49
CA ALA A 245 24.61 33.42 -7.24
C ALA A 245 24.28 32.88 -8.64
N TYR A 246 23.19 32.17 -8.81
CA TYR A 246 22.80 31.52 -10.06
C TYR A 246 21.33 31.80 -10.43
N PRO A 247 20.97 33.07 -10.70
CA PRO A 247 19.56 33.48 -10.85
C PRO A 247 18.84 32.81 -12.03
N GLU A 248 19.56 32.40 -13.07
CA GLU A 248 18.97 31.71 -14.21
C GLU A 248 18.55 30.26 -13.91
N ALA A 249 19.24 29.58 -12.99
CA ALA A 249 19.00 28.18 -12.64
C ALA A 249 18.23 28.04 -11.33
N ASP A 250 18.54 28.79 -10.29
CA ASP A 250 18.13 28.51 -8.92
C ASP A 250 17.19 29.56 -8.31
N LYS A 251 16.79 30.63 -9.02
CA LYS A 251 16.00 31.75 -8.46
C LYS A 251 14.68 31.30 -7.80
N ALA A 252 14.05 30.25 -8.31
CA ALA A 252 12.79 29.72 -7.80
C ALA A 252 12.93 28.29 -7.28
N VAL A 253 14.15 27.81 -7.03
CA VAL A 253 14.41 26.49 -6.50
C VAL A 253 14.57 26.57 -4.99
N GLY A 254 13.65 25.97 -4.25
CA GLY A 254 13.74 25.78 -2.81
C GLY A 254 14.26 24.39 -2.45
N ILE A 255 14.26 24.10 -1.15
CA ILE A 255 14.68 22.80 -0.61
C ILE A 255 13.59 22.24 0.29
N THR A 256 13.22 20.98 0.08
CA THR A 256 12.30 20.25 0.94
C THR A 256 13.06 19.20 1.75
N LEU A 257 12.80 19.18 3.06
CA LEU A 257 13.35 18.22 4.00
C LEU A 257 12.24 17.38 4.60
N VAL A 258 12.39 16.05 4.57
CA VAL A 258 11.47 15.09 5.17
C VAL A 258 12.27 14.04 5.92
N PHE A 259 11.85 13.65 7.14
CA PHE A 259 12.51 12.51 7.77
C PHE A 259 12.42 11.29 6.84
N MET A 260 13.55 10.61 6.63
CA MET A 260 13.64 9.47 5.70
C MET A 260 12.60 8.38 6.01
N LYS A 261 12.26 8.17 7.28
CA LYS A 261 11.20 7.24 7.66
C LYS A 261 9.82 7.71 7.18
N GLU A 262 9.50 8.98 7.36
CA GLU A 262 8.23 9.56 6.91
C GLU A 262 8.12 9.53 5.38
N ASP A 263 9.21 9.78 4.70
CA ASP A 263 9.30 9.73 3.25
C ASP A 263 8.99 8.32 2.71
N ILE A 264 9.56 7.27 3.34
CA ILE A 264 9.34 5.89 2.94
C ILE A 264 7.90 5.42 3.23
N VAL A 265 7.31 5.82 4.37
CA VAL A 265 6.05 5.23 4.86
C VAL A 265 4.86 6.17 4.82
N GLY A 266 5.06 7.46 4.51
CA GLY A 266 4.02 8.49 4.63
C GLY A 266 2.75 8.17 3.86
N ASN A 267 2.85 7.64 2.66
CA ASN A 267 1.72 7.24 1.83
C ASN A 267 0.98 5.99 2.37
N ALA A 268 1.65 5.13 3.15
CA ALA A 268 1.05 3.93 3.72
C ALA A 268 0.33 4.21 5.06
N GLN A 269 0.72 5.26 5.78
CA GLN A 269 0.22 5.55 7.13
C GLN A 269 -1.30 5.74 7.20
N PRO A 270 -1.96 6.54 6.35
CA PRO A 270 -3.40 6.77 6.47
C PRO A 270 -4.24 5.51 6.31
N PHE A 271 -3.88 4.63 5.36
CA PHE A 271 -4.65 3.42 5.15
C PHE A 271 -4.38 2.37 6.25
N LEU A 272 -3.16 2.26 6.77
CA LEU A 272 -2.85 1.35 7.88
C LEU A 272 -3.60 1.76 9.16
N ILE A 273 -3.79 3.06 9.41
CA ILE A 273 -4.62 3.55 10.54
C ILE A 273 -6.08 3.13 10.36
N VAL A 274 -6.65 3.25 9.17
CA VAL A 274 -8.03 2.82 8.88
C VAL A 274 -8.18 1.31 9.09
N LEU A 275 -7.24 0.51 8.61
CA LEU A 275 -7.25 -0.94 8.82
C LEU A 275 -7.11 -1.30 10.30
N LEU A 276 -6.26 -0.59 11.05
CA LEU A 276 -6.08 -0.80 12.49
C LEU A 276 -7.38 -0.51 13.27
N ALA A 277 -8.09 0.55 12.90
CA ALA A 277 -9.42 0.84 13.46
C ALA A 277 -10.43 -0.27 13.10
N ALA A 278 -10.40 -0.78 11.86
CA ALA A 278 -11.28 -1.83 11.40
C ALA A 278 -11.09 -3.14 12.20
N VAL A 279 -9.84 -3.58 12.41
CA VAL A 279 -9.60 -4.80 13.22
C VAL A 279 -9.88 -4.56 14.70
N GLY A 280 -9.73 -3.33 15.20
CA GLY A 280 -10.17 -2.94 16.54
C GLY A 280 -11.69 -3.11 16.72
N PHE A 281 -12.48 -2.70 15.72
CA PHE A 281 -13.93 -2.93 15.72
C PHE A 281 -14.27 -4.42 15.66
N LEU A 282 -13.55 -5.19 14.83
CA LEU A 282 -13.72 -6.64 14.77
C LEU A 282 -13.44 -7.30 16.12
N LEU A 283 -12.41 -6.88 16.85
CA LEU A 283 -12.13 -7.34 18.21
C LEU A 283 -13.29 -6.99 19.17
N LEU A 284 -13.79 -5.76 19.13
CA LEU A 284 -14.92 -5.35 19.97
C LEU A 284 -16.16 -6.21 19.70
N ILE A 285 -16.45 -6.55 18.44
CA ILE A 285 -17.52 -7.48 18.07
C ILE A 285 -17.26 -8.87 18.67
N ALA A 286 -16.06 -9.41 18.46
CA ALA A 286 -15.67 -10.71 19.01
C ALA A 286 -15.85 -10.76 20.53
N CYS A 287 -15.50 -9.70 21.16
CA CYS A 287 -15.57 -9.50 22.58
C CYS A 287 -17.01 -9.38 23.11
N ALA A 288 -17.86 -8.63 22.43
CA ALA A 288 -19.29 -8.56 22.74
C ALA A 288 -19.94 -9.94 22.65
N ASN A 289 -19.58 -10.72 21.62
CA ASN A 289 -20.02 -12.10 21.45
C ASN A 289 -19.65 -13.00 22.62
N VAL A 290 -18.37 -12.99 23.01
CA VAL A 290 -17.88 -13.80 24.12
C VAL A 290 -18.52 -13.36 25.45
N ALA A 291 -18.68 -12.04 25.67
CA ALA A 291 -19.39 -11.51 26.83
C ALA A 291 -20.84 -12.01 26.90
N ASN A 292 -21.56 -11.98 25.79
CA ASN A 292 -22.93 -12.52 25.69
C ASN A 292 -22.95 -14.02 25.99
N LEU A 293 -22.03 -14.81 25.41
CA LEU A 293 -21.95 -16.25 25.67
C LEU A 293 -21.61 -16.56 27.14
N LEU A 294 -20.73 -15.79 27.77
CA LEU A 294 -20.38 -15.94 29.19
C LEU A 294 -21.55 -15.54 30.10
N LEU A 295 -22.29 -14.48 29.76
CA LEU A 295 -23.50 -14.10 30.49
C LEU A 295 -24.56 -15.21 30.47
N VAL A 296 -24.83 -15.79 29.30
CA VAL A 296 -25.75 -16.93 29.15
C VAL A 296 -25.34 -18.08 30.02
N ARG A 297 -24.04 -18.44 30.01
CA ARG A 297 -23.51 -19.57 30.78
C ARG A 297 -23.58 -19.32 32.29
N SER A 298 -23.28 -18.09 32.74
CA SER A 298 -23.32 -17.73 34.16
C SER A 298 -24.71 -17.80 34.76
N MET A 299 -25.73 -17.50 33.94
CA MET A 299 -27.15 -17.62 34.35
C MET A 299 -27.57 -19.07 34.53
N GLY A 300 -27.12 -20.00 33.69
CA GLY A 300 -27.37 -21.45 33.88
C GLY A 300 -26.71 -22.03 35.14
N ARG A 301 -25.76 -21.28 35.73
CA ARG A 301 -25.03 -21.68 36.95
C ARG A 301 -25.48 -20.90 38.20
N SER A 302 -26.58 -20.14 38.14
CA SER A 302 -27.03 -19.28 39.22
C SER A 302 -27.30 -20.04 40.51
N ARG A 303 -27.88 -21.25 40.43
CA ARG A 303 -28.07 -22.12 41.59
C ARG A 303 -26.74 -22.55 42.25
N GLU A 304 -25.73 -22.88 41.46
CA GLU A 304 -24.40 -23.25 41.94
C GLU A 304 -23.77 -22.07 42.72
N PHE A 305 -23.86 -20.86 42.18
CA PHE A 305 -23.32 -19.66 42.83
C PHE A 305 -24.11 -19.28 44.09
N ALA A 306 -25.43 -19.48 44.09
CA ALA A 306 -26.30 -19.25 45.27
C ALA A 306 -25.93 -20.22 46.42
N ILE A 307 -25.72 -21.51 46.13
CA ILE A 307 -25.29 -22.50 47.13
C ILE A 307 -23.92 -22.14 47.69
N ARG A 308 -22.98 -21.74 46.88
CA ARG A 308 -21.62 -21.32 47.31
C ARG A 308 -21.69 -20.06 48.22
N ALA A 309 -22.53 -19.08 47.83
CA ALA A 309 -22.73 -17.88 48.63
C ALA A 309 -23.36 -18.23 49.98
N ALA A 310 -24.33 -19.12 50.03
CA ALA A 310 -24.93 -19.64 51.26
C ALA A 310 -23.94 -20.37 52.18
N LEU A 311 -22.93 -21.04 51.57
CA LEU A 311 -21.83 -21.71 52.28
C LEU A 311 -20.68 -20.74 52.67
N GLY A 312 -20.87 -19.39 52.54
CA GLY A 312 -19.90 -18.39 52.98
C GLY A 312 -18.84 -18.03 51.97
N ALA A 313 -18.98 -18.37 50.67
CA ALA A 313 -18.04 -17.94 49.65
C ALA A 313 -18.10 -16.41 49.45
N ASN A 314 -16.95 -15.72 49.58
CA ASN A 314 -16.80 -14.29 49.34
C ASN A 314 -17.03 -13.96 47.86
N HIS A 315 -17.69 -12.85 47.58
CA HIS A 315 -17.98 -12.31 46.24
C HIS A 315 -16.70 -12.21 45.37
N MET A 316 -15.56 -11.83 45.96
CA MET A 316 -14.26 -11.74 45.26
C MET A 316 -13.77 -13.10 44.76
N ARG A 317 -14.12 -14.21 45.42
CA ARG A 317 -13.74 -15.56 44.99
C ARG A 317 -14.50 -15.97 43.70
N VAL A 318 -15.78 -15.57 43.61
CA VAL A 318 -16.60 -15.83 42.41
C VAL A 318 -16.10 -14.98 41.24
N ILE A 319 -15.77 -13.69 41.49
CA ILE A 319 -15.23 -12.77 40.50
C ILE A 319 -13.90 -13.34 39.95
N ARG A 320 -12.99 -13.73 40.86
CA ARG A 320 -11.68 -14.28 40.50
C ARG A 320 -11.82 -15.54 39.65
N GLN A 321 -12.71 -16.45 40.02
CA GLN A 321 -12.94 -17.68 39.26
C GLN A 321 -13.46 -17.39 37.86
N LEU A 322 -14.47 -16.52 37.70
CA LEU A 322 -15.01 -16.14 36.36
C LEU A 322 -13.99 -15.43 35.50
N LEU A 323 -13.16 -14.54 36.12
CA LEU A 323 -12.05 -13.90 35.41
C LEU A 323 -11.01 -14.92 34.95
N THR A 324 -10.67 -15.92 35.79
CA THR A 324 -9.72 -16.98 35.44
C THR A 324 -10.26 -17.79 34.24
N GLU A 325 -11.56 -18.17 34.26
CA GLU A 325 -12.18 -18.86 33.11
C GLU A 325 -12.10 -18.01 31.82
N SER A 326 -12.35 -16.70 31.90
CA SER A 326 -12.29 -15.77 30.77
C SER A 326 -10.88 -15.55 30.25
N ILE A 327 -9.90 -15.40 31.14
CA ILE A 327 -8.48 -15.28 30.79
C ILE A 327 -7.96 -16.54 30.11
N LEU A 328 -8.37 -17.73 30.58
CA LEU A 328 -8.05 -19.01 29.94
C LEU A 328 -8.58 -19.09 28.50
N LEU A 329 -9.87 -18.71 28.30
CA LEU A 329 -10.46 -18.67 26.97
C LEU A 329 -9.72 -17.68 26.06
N ALA A 330 -9.40 -16.48 26.59
CA ALA A 330 -8.67 -15.47 25.83
C ALA A 330 -7.23 -15.88 25.52
N GLY A 331 -6.55 -16.58 26.45
CA GLY A 331 -5.22 -17.14 26.22
C GLY A 331 -5.20 -18.22 25.12
N LEU A 332 -6.17 -19.16 25.16
CA LEU A 332 -6.33 -20.18 24.12
C LEU A 332 -6.72 -19.55 22.76
N GLY A 333 -7.64 -18.58 22.79
CA GLY A 333 -8.00 -17.79 21.62
C GLY A 333 -6.83 -17.00 21.06
N GLY A 334 -6.00 -16.39 21.93
CA GLY A 334 -4.78 -15.66 21.55
C GLY A 334 -3.71 -16.59 20.94
N ALA A 335 -3.51 -17.77 21.49
CA ALA A 335 -2.58 -18.75 20.94
C ALA A 335 -3.00 -19.23 19.53
N LEU A 336 -4.28 -19.54 19.35
CA LEU A 336 -4.82 -19.90 18.05
C LEU A 336 -4.81 -18.68 17.09
N GLY A 337 -5.11 -17.48 17.62
CA GLY A 337 -5.05 -16.23 16.87
C GLY A 337 -3.66 -15.91 16.36
N LEU A 338 -2.62 -16.19 17.16
CA LEU A 338 -1.22 -16.04 16.75
C LEU A 338 -0.86 -16.98 15.59
N LEU A 339 -1.34 -18.23 15.63
CA LEU A 339 -1.18 -19.17 14.51
C LEU A 339 -1.88 -18.66 13.23
N LEU A 340 -3.10 -18.16 13.36
CA LEU A 340 -3.84 -17.56 12.24
C LEU A 340 -3.12 -16.32 11.69
N ALA A 341 -2.57 -15.47 12.56
CA ALA A 341 -1.80 -14.30 12.18
C ALA A 341 -0.54 -14.70 11.39
N PHE A 342 0.17 -15.75 11.80
CA PHE A 342 1.35 -16.24 11.08
C PHE A 342 1.04 -16.68 9.64
N TRP A 343 -0.06 -17.41 9.45
CA TRP A 343 -0.48 -17.82 8.11
C TRP A 343 -1.04 -16.64 7.30
N GLY A 344 -1.80 -15.77 7.96
CA GLY A 344 -2.41 -14.58 7.33
C GLY A 344 -1.38 -13.62 6.80
N THR A 345 -0.36 -13.25 7.58
CA THR A 345 0.72 -12.35 7.13
C THR A 345 1.53 -12.92 5.97
N LYS A 346 1.81 -14.24 5.97
CA LYS A 346 2.49 -14.88 4.83
C LYS A 346 1.65 -14.85 3.56
N ALA A 347 0.35 -15.10 3.66
CA ALA A 347 -0.56 -15.06 2.53
C ALA A 347 -0.69 -13.63 1.96
N GLU A 348 -0.80 -12.62 2.82
CA GLU A 348 -0.90 -11.21 2.44
C GLU A 348 0.33 -10.73 1.66
N LEU A 349 1.52 -10.99 2.20
CA LEU A 349 2.78 -10.59 1.58
C LEU A 349 3.07 -11.33 0.26
N GLY A 350 2.57 -12.57 0.10
CA GLY A 350 2.73 -13.37 -1.12
C GLY A 350 1.81 -12.99 -2.26
N THR A 351 0.65 -12.39 -1.98
CA THR A 351 -0.37 -12.11 -3.01
C THR A 351 -0.20 -10.77 -3.71
N LEU A 352 0.45 -9.78 -3.08
CA LEU A 352 0.59 -8.42 -3.59
C LEU A 352 2.00 -7.87 -3.35
N PRO A 353 3.03 -8.41 -4.06
CA PRO A 353 4.38 -7.89 -3.94
C PRO A 353 4.43 -6.42 -4.37
N GLY A 354 5.08 -5.58 -3.57
CA GLY A 354 5.22 -4.13 -3.86
C GLY A 354 4.06 -3.25 -3.39
N ALA A 355 2.96 -3.80 -2.85
CA ALA A 355 1.83 -2.99 -2.35
C ALA A 355 2.15 -2.24 -1.04
N LEU A 356 3.13 -2.71 -0.28
CA LEU A 356 3.54 -2.14 1.01
C LEU A 356 5.04 -1.80 1.00
N PRO A 357 5.43 -0.60 1.45
CA PRO A 357 6.83 -0.32 1.74
C PRO A 357 7.30 -1.21 2.91
N ARG A 358 8.57 -1.60 2.90
CA ARG A 358 9.19 -2.42 3.98
C ARG A 358 8.47 -3.76 4.25
N ALA A 359 7.77 -4.33 3.28
CA ALA A 359 7.07 -5.61 3.42
C ALA A 359 7.99 -6.74 3.93
N ASN A 360 9.26 -6.73 3.54
CA ASN A 360 10.27 -7.71 3.96
C ASN A 360 10.64 -7.62 5.46
N GLU A 361 10.31 -6.52 6.14
CA GLU A 361 10.58 -6.33 7.57
C GLU A 361 9.40 -6.77 8.45
N VAL A 362 8.27 -7.14 7.85
CA VAL A 362 7.11 -7.65 8.58
C VAL A 362 7.40 -9.04 9.14
N SER A 363 7.46 -9.15 10.45
CA SER A 363 7.74 -10.40 11.15
C SER A 363 7.00 -10.48 12.49
N LEU A 364 6.81 -11.70 12.98
CA LEU A 364 6.29 -11.94 14.32
C LEU A 364 7.44 -11.87 15.34
N ASP A 365 7.78 -10.65 15.74
CA ASP A 365 8.83 -10.38 16.71
C ASP A 365 8.32 -10.40 18.17
N SER A 366 9.21 -10.15 19.13
CA SER A 366 8.87 -10.11 20.55
C SER A 366 7.85 -9.03 20.90
N ARG A 367 7.79 -7.90 20.15
CA ARG A 367 6.80 -6.83 20.36
C ARG A 367 5.42 -7.29 19.95
N VAL A 368 5.31 -8.01 18.83
CA VAL A 368 4.05 -8.59 18.36
C VAL A 368 3.54 -9.64 19.34
N LEU A 369 4.43 -10.49 19.87
CA LEU A 369 4.07 -11.49 20.89
C LEU A 369 3.57 -10.81 22.17
N LEU A 370 4.27 -9.77 22.65
CA LEU A 370 3.86 -8.99 23.81
C LEU A 370 2.51 -8.28 23.58
N PHE A 371 2.31 -7.69 22.41
CA PHE A 371 1.04 -7.09 22.03
C PHE A 371 -0.09 -8.12 22.05
N THR A 372 0.09 -9.29 21.44
CA THR A 372 -0.92 -10.37 21.41
C THR A 372 -1.25 -10.86 22.81
N MET A 373 -0.25 -11.00 23.67
CA MET A 373 -0.44 -11.40 25.07
C MET A 373 -1.22 -10.31 25.84
N ALA A 374 -0.82 -9.05 25.71
CA ALA A 374 -1.51 -7.92 26.33
C ALA A 374 -2.96 -7.78 25.85
N LEU A 375 -3.18 -7.92 24.56
CA LEU A 375 -4.49 -7.87 23.95
C LEU A 375 -5.39 -9.02 24.41
N SER A 376 -4.86 -10.24 24.50
CA SER A 376 -5.58 -11.41 25.00
C SER A 376 -5.95 -11.23 26.49
N LEU A 377 -5.01 -10.74 27.29
CA LEU A 377 -5.26 -10.46 28.71
C LEU A 377 -6.32 -9.37 28.87
N PHE A 378 -6.19 -8.27 28.14
CA PHE A 378 -7.17 -7.18 28.12
C PHE A 378 -8.57 -7.66 27.73
N ALA A 379 -8.68 -8.42 26.66
CA ALA A 379 -9.93 -9.03 26.23
C ALA A 379 -10.52 -9.92 27.34
N GLY A 380 -9.74 -10.84 27.91
CA GLY A 380 -10.15 -11.74 28.98
C GLY A 380 -10.67 -10.99 30.22
N ILE A 381 -10.02 -9.89 30.62
CA ILE A 381 -10.42 -9.07 31.78
C ILE A 381 -11.70 -8.28 31.47
N VAL A 382 -11.71 -7.50 30.39
CA VAL A 382 -12.85 -6.60 30.06
C VAL A 382 -14.14 -7.38 29.89
N PHE A 383 -14.10 -8.54 29.21
CA PHE A 383 -15.30 -9.34 28.94
C PHE A 383 -15.63 -10.32 30.05
N GLY A 384 -14.65 -10.73 30.84
CA GLY A 384 -14.87 -11.49 32.06
C GLY A 384 -15.47 -10.64 33.21
N LEU A 385 -15.20 -9.33 33.21
CA LEU A 385 -15.61 -8.44 34.30
C LEU A 385 -17.14 -8.19 34.31
N ALA A 386 -17.77 -8.02 33.15
CA ALA A 386 -19.20 -7.76 33.03
C ALA A 386 -20.07 -8.89 33.63
N PRO A 387 -19.87 -10.18 33.27
CA PRO A 387 -20.54 -11.30 33.92
C PRO A 387 -20.18 -11.42 35.40
N ALA A 388 -18.91 -11.24 35.76
CA ALA A 388 -18.41 -11.40 37.12
C ALA A 388 -19.05 -10.41 38.12
N LEU A 389 -19.10 -9.13 37.75
CA LEU A 389 -19.72 -8.10 38.58
C LEU A 389 -21.23 -8.31 38.73
N LYS A 390 -21.91 -8.78 37.69
CA LYS A 390 -23.33 -9.01 37.73
C LYS A 390 -23.68 -10.24 38.56
N THR A 391 -22.96 -11.31 38.43
CA THR A 391 -23.19 -12.57 39.18
C THR A 391 -22.84 -12.42 40.66
N SER A 392 -21.89 -11.56 41.01
CA SER A 392 -21.51 -11.32 42.40
C SER A 392 -22.54 -10.52 43.23
N ARG A 393 -23.43 -9.77 42.58
CA ARG A 393 -24.45 -8.93 43.25
C ARG A 393 -25.82 -9.61 43.44
N VAL A 394 -25.88 -10.92 43.26
CA VAL A 394 -27.16 -11.67 43.38
C VAL A 394 -27.49 -11.87 44.84
N ASN A 395 -28.63 -11.27 45.28
CA ASN A 395 -29.20 -11.44 46.61
C ASN A 395 -29.90 -12.82 46.75
N LEU A 396 -29.50 -13.56 47.80
CA LEU A 396 -30.11 -14.89 48.11
C LEU A 396 -31.66 -14.79 48.27
N GLN A 397 -32.15 -13.68 48.84
CA GLN A 397 -33.61 -13.45 49.02
C GLN A 397 -34.34 -13.30 47.69
N GLU A 398 -33.72 -12.80 46.65
CA GLU A 398 -34.33 -12.69 45.32
C GLU A 398 -34.44 -14.02 44.62
N ILE A 399 -33.43 -14.92 44.73
CA ILE A 399 -33.47 -16.27 44.12
C ILE A 399 -34.51 -17.14 44.78
N LEU A 400 -34.73 -17.02 46.09
CA LEU A 400 -35.74 -17.78 46.84
C LEU A 400 -37.16 -17.24 46.61
N LYS A 401 -37.32 -15.95 46.23
CA LYS A 401 -38.58 -15.31 45.88
C LYS A 401 -38.95 -15.42 44.37
N GLU A 402 -38.12 -15.97 43.54
CA GLU A 402 -38.27 -16.03 42.06
C GLU A 402 -39.36 -16.97 41.55
N SER A 403 -40.27 -17.40 42.41
CA SER A 403 -41.57 -17.95 41.94
C SER A 403 -42.63 -16.91 41.56
N GLY A 404 -42.29 -15.57 41.61
CA GLY A 404 -43.21 -14.47 41.31
C GLY A 404 -42.60 -13.25 40.66
N ARG A 405 -43.01 -13.02 39.42
CA ARG A 405 -43.12 -11.76 38.64
C ARG A 405 -42.22 -10.56 39.01
N GLY A 406 -41.28 -10.20 38.14
CA GLY A 406 -40.91 -8.78 38.03
C GLY A 406 -39.49 -8.36 37.61
N LEU A 407 -38.44 -9.22 37.62
CA LEU A 407 -37.04 -8.76 37.43
C LEU A 407 -36.38 -9.11 36.08
N SER A 408 -37.16 -9.64 35.15
CA SER A 408 -36.61 -10.03 33.80
C SER A 408 -36.22 -8.85 32.89
N GLY A 409 -36.81 -7.67 33.12
CA GLY A 409 -36.67 -6.52 32.19
C GLY A 409 -35.28 -5.90 32.12
N ALA A 410 -34.57 -5.76 33.27
CA ALA A 410 -33.22 -5.13 33.29
C ALA A 410 -32.13 -6.09 32.78
N ARG A 411 -32.35 -7.42 32.91
CA ARG A 411 -31.38 -8.44 32.45
C ARG A 411 -31.36 -8.54 30.95
N HIS A 412 -32.47 -8.41 30.24
CA HIS A 412 -32.59 -8.46 28.81
C HIS A 412 -32.06 -7.21 28.10
N ARG A 413 -32.06 -6.05 28.79
CA ARG A 413 -31.56 -4.78 28.22
C ARG A 413 -30.06 -4.82 27.89
N LEU A 414 -29.21 -5.42 28.74
CA LEU A 414 -27.76 -5.49 28.52
C LEU A 414 -27.40 -6.36 27.30
N GLN A 415 -28.02 -7.52 27.16
CA GLN A 415 -27.81 -8.38 25.99
C GLN A 415 -28.26 -7.71 24.70
N GLY A 416 -29.39 -6.96 24.76
CA GLY A 416 -29.85 -6.15 23.64
C GLY A 416 -28.86 -5.04 23.25
N VAL A 417 -28.23 -4.38 24.26
CA VAL A 417 -27.20 -3.37 24.01
C VAL A 417 -25.97 -3.97 23.32
N PHE A 418 -25.48 -5.14 23.76
CA PHE A 418 -24.35 -5.80 23.10
C PHE A 418 -24.65 -6.14 21.64
N VAL A 419 -25.83 -6.69 21.35
CA VAL A 419 -26.26 -6.97 19.97
C VAL A 419 -26.36 -5.68 19.15
N ALA A 420 -26.94 -4.60 19.71
CA ALA A 420 -27.05 -3.33 19.00
C ALA A 420 -25.67 -2.72 18.69
N VAL A 421 -24.73 -2.76 19.63
CA VAL A 421 -23.34 -2.32 19.42
C VAL A 421 -22.64 -3.17 18.37
N GLU A 422 -22.81 -4.48 18.44
CA GLU A 422 -22.24 -5.43 17.48
C GLU A 422 -22.73 -5.18 16.04
N VAL A 423 -24.05 -5.00 15.87
CA VAL A 423 -24.65 -4.64 14.59
C VAL A 423 -24.16 -3.26 14.11
N ALA A 424 -24.05 -2.30 15.03
CA ALA A 424 -23.54 -0.96 14.69
C ALA A 424 -22.08 -0.99 14.20
N LEU A 425 -21.21 -1.73 14.88
CA LEU A 425 -19.81 -1.88 14.49
C LEU A 425 -19.67 -2.66 13.16
N ALA A 426 -20.48 -3.71 12.99
CA ALA A 426 -20.54 -4.47 11.74
C ALA A 426 -21.00 -3.59 10.57
N LEU A 427 -21.97 -2.70 10.80
CA LEU A 427 -22.43 -1.73 9.80
C LEU A 427 -21.31 -0.79 9.38
N VAL A 428 -20.56 -0.23 10.32
CA VAL A 428 -19.43 0.67 10.03
C VAL A 428 -18.40 -0.04 9.13
N LEU A 429 -18.05 -1.29 9.47
CA LEU A 429 -17.08 -2.06 8.68
C LEU A 429 -17.60 -2.40 7.29
N LEU A 430 -18.87 -2.82 7.18
CA LEU A 430 -19.50 -3.14 5.90
C LEU A 430 -19.66 -1.90 5.01
N VAL A 431 -20.01 -0.74 5.58
CA VAL A 431 -20.08 0.52 4.83
C VAL A 431 -18.69 0.90 4.33
N GLY A 432 -17.66 0.85 5.19
CA GLY A 432 -16.28 1.12 4.79
C GLY A 432 -15.82 0.21 3.65
N ALA A 433 -16.05 -1.10 3.75
CA ALA A 433 -15.73 -2.06 2.70
C ALA A 433 -16.55 -1.80 1.43
N GLY A 434 -17.86 -1.53 1.55
CA GLY A 434 -18.73 -1.23 0.42
C GLY A 434 -18.31 0.03 -0.36
N LEU A 435 -17.92 1.09 0.36
CA LEU A 435 -17.39 2.32 -0.26
C LEU A 435 -16.07 2.04 -1.01
N MET A 436 -15.17 1.23 -0.43
CA MET A 436 -13.92 0.85 -1.08
C MET A 436 -14.16 -0.01 -2.33
N VAL A 437 -15.08 -0.97 -2.28
CA VAL A 437 -15.45 -1.78 -3.45
C VAL A 437 -15.99 -0.89 -4.57
N ARG A 438 -16.88 0.06 -4.26
CA ARG A 438 -17.41 0.99 -5.26
C ARG A 438 -16.35 1.95 -5.79
N SER A 439 -15.46 2.44 -4.92
CA SER A 439 -14.35 3.28 -5.30
C SER A 439 -13.40 2.57 -6.28
N LEU A 440 -13.06 1.30 -6.01
CA LEU A 440 -12.24 0.51 -6.92
C LEU A 440 -12.99 0.19 -8.24
N ALA A 441 -14.28 -0.09 -8.17
CA ALA A 441 -15.10 -0.28 -9.38
C ALA A 441 -15.20 1.00 -10.21
N ALA A 442 -15.20 2.16 -9.58
CA ALA A 442 -15.13 3.45 -10.27
C ALA A 442 -13.76 3.64 -10.96
N LEU A 443 -12.66 3.29 -10.29
CA LEU A 443 -11.32 3.32 -10.88
C LEU A 443 -11.18 2.40 -12.10
N TRP A 444 -11.72 1.19 -12.04
CA TRP A 444 -11.68 0.27 -13.19
C TRP A 444 -12.47 0.76 -14.41
N ARG A 445 -13.38 1.71 -14.23
CA ARG A 445 -14.14 2.34 -15.33
C ARG A 445 -13.46 3.58 -15.89
N VAL A 446 -12.40 4.04 -15.25
CA VAL A 446 -11.63 5.18 -15.76
C VAL A 446 -10.90 4.74 -17.02
N ASN A 447 -11.10 5.48 -18.09
CA ASN A 447 -10.30 5.32 -19.29
C ASN A 447 -8.88 5.82 -19.02
N PRO A 448 -7.84 4.98 -19.12
CA PRO A 448 -6.46 5.41 -18.94
C PRO A 448 -5.94 6.33 -20.04
N GLY A 449 -6.72 6.55 -21.10
CA GLY A 449 -6.32 7.31 -22.29
C GLY A 449 -5.65 6.46 -23.37
N PHE A 450 -5.49 5.15 -23.13
CA PHE A 450 -4.94 4.18 -24.05
C PHE A 450 -5.67 2.83 -23.93
N ASN A 451 -5.45 1.94 -24.87
CA ASN A 451 -6.00 0.58 -24.82
C ASN A 451 -4.99 -0.40 -24.23
N PRO A 452 -5.17 -0.89 -23.00
CA PRO A 452 -4.22 -1.82 -22.37
C PRO A 452 -4.31 -3.26 -22.92
N SER A 453 -5.45 -3.62 -23.54
CA SER A 453 -5.67 -5.00 -24.03
C SER A 453 -4.69 -5.37 -25.14
N HIS A 454 -4.18 -6.58 -25.10
CA HIS A 454 -3.22 -7.11 -26.07
C HIS A 454 -1.94 -6.27 -26.24
N ALA A 455 -1.59 -5.45 -25.25
CA ALA A 455 -0.36 -4.68 -25.23
C ALA A 455 0.59 -5.17 -24.14
N ILE A 456 1.87 -5.26 -24.45
CA ILE A 456 2.95 -5.63 -23.53
C ILE A 456 4.06 -4.59 -23.61
N THR A 457 4.62 -4.27 -22.46
CA THR A 457 5.80 -3.40 -22.37
C THR A 457 6.95 -4.15 -21.72
N PHE A 458 8.14 -3.83 -22.16
CA PHE A 458 9.39 -4.30 -21.55
C PHE A 458 10.47 -3.23 -21.69
N SER A 459 11.50 -3.37 -20.90
CA SER A 459 12.69 -2.53 -21.03
C SER A 459 13.78 -3.29 -21.79
N LEU A 460 14.55 -2.54 -22.56
CA LEU A 460 15.71 -3.04 -23.30
C LEU A 460 16.95 -2.28 -22.82
N SER A 461 18.00 -2.98 -22.51
CA SER A 461 19.26 -2.36 -22.15
C SER A 461 20.22 -2.38 -23.34
N LEU A 462 20.57 -1.20 -23.83
CA LEU A 462 21.56 -1.07 -24.88
C LEU A 462 22.98 -1.13 -24.31
N PRO A 463 23.94 -1.83 -24.92
CA PRO A 463 25.34 -1.77 -24.51
C PRO A 463 25.92 -0.35 -24.72
N ALA A 464 26.67 0.16 -23.74
CA ALA A 464 27.26 1.50 -23.80
C ALA A 464 28.11 1.75 -25.06
N ALA A 465 28.77 0.71 -25.56
CA ALA A 465 29.54 0.79 -26.80
C ALA A 465 28.72 1.04 -28.08
N SER A 466 27.42 0.81 -28.01
CA SER A 466 26.49 1.03 -29.13
C SER A 466 25.77 2.37 -29.09
N THR A 467 25.99 3.16 -28.04
CA THR A 467 25.39 4.48 -27.83
C THR A 467 26.41 5.61 -27.90
N THR A 468 27.57 5.36 -28.51
CA THR A 468 28.67 6.32 -28.61
C THR A 468 28.42 7.46 -29.59
N SER A 469 27.59 7.21 -30.64
CA SER A 469 27.13 8.26 -31.53
C SER A 469 25.63 8.25 -31.69
N SER A 470 25.02 9.42 -31.82
CA SER A 470 23.59 9.59 -32.01
C SER A 470 23.10 8.90 -33.29
N ALA A 471 23.86 8.93 -34.35
CA ALA A 471 23.55 8.29 -35.62
C ALA A 471 23.49 6.76 -35.48
N GLU A 472 24.47 6.15 -34.80
CA GLU A 472 24.50 4.71 -34.54
C GLU A 472 23.33 4.30 -33.64
N THR A 473 23.04 5.07 -32.62
CA THR A 473 21.91 4.82 -31.71
C THR A 473 20.60 4.84 -32.48
N ARG A 474 20.35 5.86 -33.32
CA ARG A 474 19.14 5.93 -34.16
C ARG A 474 19.06 4.74 -35.12
N ALA A 475 20.13 4.40 -35.82
CA ALA A 475 20.18 3.28 -36.75
C ALA A 475 19.86 1.96 -36.05
N ARG A 476 20.41 1.76 -34.83
CA ARG A 476 20.16 0.56 -34.04
C ARG A 476 18.70 0.46 -33.58
N LEU A 477 18.12 1.54 -33.10
CA LEU A 477 16.73 1.57 -32.67
C LEU A 477 15.76 1.35 -33.84
N ARG A 478 16.04 1.91 -35.02
CA ARG A 478 15.28 1.59 -36.26
C ARG A 478 15.35 0.12 -36.59
N HIS A 479 16.57 -0.44 -36.64
CA HIS A 479 16.76 -1.86 -36.94
C HIS A 479 16.04 -2.76 -35.93
N PHE A 480 16.06 -2.37 -34.65
CA PHE A 480 15.31 -3.05 -33.61
C PHE A 480 13.79 -2.98 -33.86
N GLY A 481 13.24 -1.80 -34.12
CA GLY A 481 11.82 -1.60 -34.44
C GLY A 481 11.36 -2.45 -35.62
N ASP A 482 12.13 -2.42 -36.72
CA ASP A 482 11.87 -3.23 -37.95
C ASP A 482 11.85 -4.72 -37.62
N LYS A 483 12.80 -5.20 -36.82
CA LYS A 483 12.91 -6.63 -36.50
C LYS A 483 11.76 -7.08 -35.58
N MET A 484 11.32 -6.23 -34.65
CA MET A 484 10.16 -6.50 -33.79
C MET A 484 8.85 -6.51 -34.59
N HIS A 485 8.70 -5.60 -35.55
CA HIS A 485 7.52 -5.53 -36.40
C HIS A 485 7.34 -6.80 -37.30
N ASN A 486 8.42 -7.45 -37.63
CA ASN A 486 8.42 -8.70 -38.45
C ASN A 486 8.13 -9.97 -37.60
N ILE A 487 7.93 -9.88 -36.30
CA ILE A 487 7.58 -11.04 -35.47
C ILE A 487 6.12 -11.42 -35.72
N PRO A 488 5.81 -12.69 -36.06
CA PRO A 488 4.44 -13.12 -36.27
C PRO A 488 3.54 -12.85 -35.04
N GLY A 489 2.38 -12.25 -35.28
CA GLY A 489 1.41 -11.90 -34.25
C GLY A 489 1.62 -10.50 -33.61
N VAL A 490 2.65 -9.75 -34.02
CA VAL A 490 2.85 -8.35 -33.66
C VAL A 490 2.11 -7.45 -34.65
N GLN A 491 1.22 -6.58 -34.13
CA GLN A 491 0.44 -5.63 -34.93
C GLN A 491 1.09 -4.25 -35.00
N ALA A 492 1.64 -3.80 -33.88
CA ALA A 492 2.33 -2.51 -33.78
C ALA A 492 3.45 -2.58 -32.75
N VAL A 493 4.48 -1.80 -33.01
CA VAL A 493 5.68 -1.67 -32.16
C VAL A 493 5.97 -0.20 -31.98
N SER A 494 6.36 0.20 -30.80
CA SER A 494 7.04 1.48 -30.61
C SER A 494 8.11 1.39 -29.55
N VAL A 495 9.18 2.07 -29.81
CA VAL A 495 10.25 2.33 -28.84
C VAL A 495 9.99 3.67 -28.14
N THR A 496 10.21 3.73 -26.83
CA THR A 496 10.22 4.99 -26.08
C THR A 496 11.55 5.13 -25.36
N LEU A 497 12.05 6.36 -25.27
CA LEU A 497 13.27 6.64 -24.53
C LEU A 497 12.94 7.35 -23.21
N GLY A 498 13.62 6.98 -22.14
CA GLY A 498 13.50 7.62 -20.84
C GLY A 498 12.43 7.04 -19.91
N SER A 499 11.34 6.43 -20.39
CA SER A 499 10.30 5.92 -19.52
C SER A 499 9.36 4.90 -20.15
N ARG A 500 8.68 4.15 -19.27
CA ARG A 500 7.56 3.28 -19.64
C ARG A 500 6.23 4.01 -19.41
N PRO A 501 5.17 3.65 -20.12
CA PRO A 501 3.85 4.22 -19.90
C PRO A 501 3.40 4.09 -18.45
N MET A 502 2.76 5.12 -17.90
CA MET A 502 2.27 5.24 -16.51
C MET A 502 3.34 5.15 -15.40
N ILE A 503 4.61 5.35 -15.72
CA ILE A 503 5.70 5.31 -14.73
C ILE A 503 6.60 6.56 -14.86
N HIS A 504 6.19 7.50 -15.68
CA HIS A 504 7.00 8.66 -16.01
C HIS A 504 6.58 9.90 -15.22
N ASN A 505 7.58 10.64 -14.77
CA ASN A 505 7.43 11.89 -14.03
C ASN A 505 8.38 13.00 -14.53
N SER A 506 8.87 12.92 -15.79
CA SER A 506 9.71 13.95 -16.36
C SER A 506 8.87 15.02 -17.02
N SER A 507 9.15 16.26 -16.70
CA SER A 507 8.54 17.44 -17.30
C SER A 507 9.59 18.30 -17.99
N LEU A 508 9.15 19.04 -18.98
CA LEU A 508 10.00 19.98 -19.71
C LEU A 508 9.35 21.35 -19.72
N PRO A 509 10.08 22.42 -19.39
CA PRO A 509 9.59 23.77 -19.50
C PRO A 509 9.56 24.22 -20.96
N PHE A 510 8.52 25.00 -21.29
CA PHE A 510 8.28 25.50 -22.63
C PHE A 510 7.69 26.92 -22.61
N TRP A 511 7.64 27.56 -23.77
CA TRP A 511 6.85 28.77 -23.98
C TRP A 511 6.29 28.76 -25.41
N ILE A 512 5.14 29.44 -25.58
CA ILE A 512 4.45 29.49 -26.86
C ILE A 512 5.06 30.60 -27.71
N GLU A 513 5.27 30.33 -28.99
CA GLU A 513 5.72 31.36 -29.96
C GLU A 513 4.72 32.54 -30.01
N GLY A 514 5.26 33.76 -30.05
CA GLY A 514 4.45 35.01 -30.05
C GLY A 514 4.07 35.46 -28.63
N GLN A 515 4.26 34.66 -27.59
CA GLN A 515 4.13 35.10 -26.21
C GLN A 515 5.48 35.57 -25.64
N PRO A 516 5.49 36.49 -24.66
CA PRO A 516 6.73 36.90 -24.00
C PRO A 516 7.44 35.68 -23.37
N LYS A 517 8.70 35.50 -23.71
CA LYS A 517 9.51 34.45 -23.04
C LYS A 517 9.62 34.78 -21.56
N PRO A 518 9.26 33.88 -20.65
CA PRO A 518 9.47 34.08 -19.22
C PRO A 518 10.96 34.31 -18.90
N ALA A 519 11.21 35.20 -17.94
CA ALA A 519 12.55 35.62 -17.61
C ALA A 519 13.44 34.49 -17.04
N ASN A 520 12.81 33.50 -16.36
CA ASN A 520 13.51 32.42 -15.71
C ASN A 520 12.94 31.08 -16.17
N PHE A 521 13.77 30.07 -16.22
CA PHE A 521 13.44 28.69 -16.56
C PHE A 521 12.30 28.10 -15.66
N GLN A 522 12.32 28.46 -14.38
CA GLN A 522 11.32 27.99 -13.40
C GLN A 522 9.96 28.71 -13.50
N GLU A 523 9.90 29.87 -14.14
CA GLU A 523 8.65 30.61 -14.39
C GLU A 523 7.96 30.12 -15.68
N MET A 524 8.62 29.29 -16.47
CA MET A 524 8.06 28.72 -17.68
C MET A 524 6.98 27.67 -17.34
N PRO A 525 5.87 27.63 -18.07
CA PRO A 525 4.94 26.54 -17.98
C PRO A 525 5.65 25.21 -18.27
N GLN A 526 5.23 24.15 -17.59
CA GLN A 526 5.80 22.83 -17.74
C GLN A 526 4.75 21.84 -18.27
N ALA A 527 5.20 20.92 -19.10
CA ALA A 527 4.40 19.81 -19.56
C ALA A 527 5.20 18.51 -19.44
N MET A 528 4.51 17.42 -19.18
CA MET A 528 5.12 16.09 -19.24
C MET A 528 5.49 15.77 -20.69
N PHE A 529 6.61 15.12 -20.90
CA PHE A 529 7.05 14.79 -22.25
C PHE A 529 7.42 13.31 -22.40
N TYR A 530 7.18 12.79 -23.59
CA TYR A 530 7.51 11.42 -23.96
C TYR A 530 8.34 11.45 -25.21
N LEU A 531 9.48 10.74 -25.18
CA LEU A 531 10.34 10.52 -26.33
C LEU A 531 9.86 9.25 -27.02
N VAL A 532 9.12 9.39 -28.10
CA VAL A 532 8.40 8.30 -28.77
C VAL A 532 8.92 8.06 -30.19
N GLU A 533 8.78 6.82 -30.66
CA GLU A 533 8.94 6.46 -32.07
C GLU A 533 7.59 6.57 -32.77
N THR A 534 7.65 6.62 -34.09
CA THR A 534 6.48 6.46 -34.96
C THR A 534 5.76 5.15 -34.63
N GLY A 535 4.42 5.18 -34.59
CA GLY A 535 3.64 4.00 -34.23
C GLY A 535 3.32 3.89 -32.73
N PHE A 536 3.82 4.81 -31.87
CA PHE A 536 3.52 4.83 -30.43
C PHE A 536 2.02 4.89 -30.16
N GLN A 537 1.34 5.82 -30.82
CA GLN A 537 -0.10 6.00 -30.66
C GLN A 537 -0.89 4.77 -31.10
N GLN A 538 -0.44 4.07 -32.16
CA GLN A 538 -1.06 2.81 -32.63
C GLN A 538 -0.77 1.67 -31.64
N ALA A 539 0.47 1.53 -31.17
CA ALA A 539 0.85 0.50 -30.20
C ALA A 539 0.11 0.67 -28.88
N MET A 540 -0.08 1.92 -28.41
CA MET A 540 -0.83 2.23 -27.23
C MET A 540 -2.34 2.30 -27.44
N GLY A 541 -2.82 2.45 -28.70
CA GLY A 541 -4.24 2.67 -29.01
C GLY A 541 -4.74 4.02 -28.52
N ILE A 542 -3.91 5.07 -28.61
CA ILE A 542 -4.25 6.45 -28.29
C ILE A 542 -5.06 7.05 -29.45
N THR A 543 -6.10 7.81 -29.16
CA THR A 543 -6.96 8.42 -30.18
C THR A 543 -6.36 9.72 -30.70
N LEU A 544 -6.46 9.94 -32.00
CA LEU A 544 -6.18 11.23 -32.63
C LEU A 544 -7.44 12.08 -32.59
N GLU A 545 -7.35 13.29 -32.04
CA GLU A 545 -8.47 14.22 -31.99
C GLU A 545 -8.44 15.23 -33.14
N ARG A 546 -7.25 15.75 -33.47
CA ARG A 546 -7.04 16.73 -34.55
C ARG A 546 -5.66 16.57 -35.16
N GLY A 547 -5.50 16.96 -36.41
CA GLY A 547 -4.22 16.93 -37.11
C GLY A 547 -3.79 15.53 -37.54
N ARG A 548 -2.55 15.18 -37.34
CA ARG A 548 -1.97 13.89 -37.69
C ARG A 548 -1.07 13.35 -36.58
N PHE A 549 -0.83 12.07 -36.53
CA PHE A 549 0.22 11.49 -35.69
C PHE A 549 1.62 11.79 -36.26
N ILE A 550 2.65 11.62 -35.39
CA ILE A 550 4.05 11.56 -35.80
C ILE A 550 4.23 10.40 -36.79
N THR A 551 4.93 10.67 -37.90
CA THR A 551 5.12 9.73 -39.02
C THR A 551 6.61 9.45 -39.26
N PRO A 552 7.00 8.42 -40.04
CA PRO A 552 8.39 8.16 -40.42
C PRO A 552 9.09 9.31 -41.15
N GLN A 553 8.32 10.26 -41.72
CA GLN A 553 8.86 11.45 -42.38
C GLN A 553 9.33 12.52 -41.38
N ASP A 554 8.91 12.42 -40.12
CA ASP A 554 9.35 13.30 -39.04
C ASP A 554 10.67 12.78 -38.44
N ASP A 555 11.70 12.61 -39.27
CA ASP A 555 13.01 12.12 -38.94
C ASP A 555 13.97 13.23 -38.49
N GLU A 556 15.26 12.90 -38.29
CA GLU A 556 16.29 13.82 -37.84
C GLU A 556 16.60 14.98 -38.82
N HIS A 557 16.09 14.93 -40.04
CA HIS A 557 16.29 15.96 -41.08
C HIS A 557 15.06 16.81 -41.32
N ALA A 558 13.90 16.39 -40.80
CA ALA A 558 12.65 17.12 -40.94
C ALA A 558 12.56 18.29 -39.91
N PRO A 559 11.66 19.26 -40.15
CA PRO A 559 11.30 20.25 -39.13
C PRO A 559 10.87 19.56 -37.83
N VAL A 560 11.22 20.13 -36.68
CA VAL A 560 10.90 19.53 -35.39
C VAL A 560 9.39 19.63 -35.14
N VAL A 561 8.77 18.52 -34.80
CA VAL A 561 7.33 18.41 -34.56
C VAL A 561 7.03 17.81 -33.19
N VAL A 562 5.81 18.07 -32.70
CA VAL A 562 5.24 17.47 -31.49
C VAL A 562 3.75 17.15 -31.68
N ASP A 563 3.29 16.07 -31.03
CA ASP A 563 1.88 15.89 -30.74
C ASP A 563 1.64 16.36 -29.30
N ILE A 564 0.58 17.11 -29.07
CA ILE A 564 0.14 17.55 -27.74
C ILE A 564 -1.13 16.81 -27.33
N ASP A 565 -1.35 16.65 -26.03
CA ASP A 565 -2.62 16.09 -25.57
C ASP A 565 -3.75 17.15 -25.54
N ASP A 566 -4.98 16.67 -25.36
CA ASP A 566 -6.16 17.52 -25.30
C ASP A 566 -6.18 18.43 -24.06
N VAL A 567 -5.50 18.04 -22.95
CA VAL A 567 -5.32 18.89 -21.77
C VAL A 567 -4.40 20.08 -22.09
N PHE A 568 -3.28 19.82 -22.75
CA PHE A 568 -2.39 20.89 -23.25
C PHE A 568 -3.13 21.86 -24.17
N ALA A 569 -3.87 21.30 -25.14
CA ALA A 569 -4.62 22.11 -26.08
C ALA A 569 -5.67 23.00 -25.40
N ARG A 570 -6.44 22.47 -24.45
CA ARG A 570 -7.44 23.24 -23.70
C ARG A 570 -6.83 24.28 -22.77
N THR A 571 -5.69 23.97 -22.17
CA THR A 571 -5.04 24.85 -21.19
C THR A 571 -4.38 26.03 -21.85
N TYR A 572 -3.64 25.78 -22.93
CA TYR A 572 -2.77 26.79 -23.54
C TYR A 572 -3.31 27.41 -24.83
N PHE A 573 -4.30 26.74 -25.48
CA PHE A 573 -4.96 27.21 -26.69
C PHE A 573 -6.50 27.17 -26.59
N PRO A 574 -7.13 27.73 -25.53
CA PRO A 574 -8.55 27.51 -25.24
C PRO A 574 -9.51 28.00 -26.33
N HIS A 575 -9.09 28.96 -27.15
CA HIS A 575 -9.92 29.60 -28.16
C HIS A 575 -9.33 29.50 -29.56
N GLU A 576 -8.27 28.73 -29.76
CA GLU A 576 -7.53 28.68 -31.02
C GLU A 576 -7.26 27.22 -31.44
N ASN A 577 -7.05 27.04 -32.75
CA ASN A 577 -6.55 25.78 -33.25
C ASN A 577 -5.02 25.70 -33.01
N PRO A 578 -4.50 24.73 -32.23
CA PRO A 578 -3.08 24.62 -31.97
C PRO A 578 -2.25 24.06 -33.12
N ILE A 579 -2.91 23.40 -34.11
CA ILE A 579 -2.22 22.78 -35.25
C ILE A 579 -1.52 23.84 -36.09
N GLY A 580 -0.22 23.62 -36.42
CA GLY A 580 0.64 24.55 -37.15
C GLY A 580 1.24 25.68 -36.29
N LYS A 581 0.93 25.72 -34.98
CA LYS A 581 1.57 26.66 -34.07
C LYS A 581 2.85 26.06 -33.50
N HIS A 582 3.74 26.90 -33.02
CA HIS A 582 5.04 26.50 -32.51
C HIS A 582 5.14 26.68 -30.99
N ILE A 583 5.80 25.73 -30.35
CA ILE A 583 6.23 25.84 -28.96
C ILE A 583 7.77 25.73 -28.90
N ASN A 584 8.35 26.48 -27.98
CA ASN A 584 9.79 26.44 -27.76
C ASN A 584 10.05 25.55 -26.53
N LEU A 585 10.80 24.48 -26.71
CA LEU A 585 11.15 23.53 -25.66
C LEU A 585 12.48 23.92 -25.03
N ALA A 586 12.42 24.54 -23.84
CA ALA A 586 13.58 25.19 -23.23
C ALA A 586 14.72 24.19 -22.90
N GLY A 587 14.41 22.99 -22.42
CA GLY A 587 15.42 21.97 -22.10
C GLY A 587 16.12 21.39 -23.32
N PHE A 588 15.45 21.35 -24.47
CA PHE A 588 16.03 20.87 -25.73
C PHE A 588 16.61 22.01 -26.57
N ASN A 589 16.24 23.24 -26.23
CA ASN A 589 16.60 24.46 -26.97
C ASN A 589 16.19 24.38 -28.46
N VAL A 590 15.00 23.84 -28.72
CA VAL A 590 14.41 23.67 -30.06
C VAL A 590 13.03 24.31 -30.13
N GLN A 591 12.64 24.75 -31.31
CA GLN A 591 11.30 25.15 -31.66
C GLN A 591 10.61 23.97 -32.37
N ALA A 592 9.41 23.60 -31.92
CA ALA A 592 8.65 22.47 -32.43
C ALA A 592 7.25 22.91 -32.92
N GLU A 593 6.86 22.44 -34.10
CA GLU A 593 5.52 22.64 -34.63
C GLU A 593 4.54 21.62 -34.07
N ILE A 594 3.37 22.05 -33.65
CA ILE A 594 2.28 21.17 -33.21
C ILE A 594 1.60 20.57 -34.45
N VAL A 595 1.72 19.28 -34.67
CA VAL A 595 1.14 18.57 -35.81
C VAL A 595 -0.11 17.77 -35.48
N GLY A 596 -0.27 17.38 -34.20
CA GLY A 596 -1.39 16.58 -33.73
C GLY A 596 -1.88 16.98 -32.35
N VAL A 597 -3.18 16.71 -32.12
CA VAL A 597 -3.78 16.71 -30.77
C VAL A 597 -4.28 15.30 -30.52
N VAL A 598 -3.76 14.67 -29.46
CA VAL A 598 -4.04 13.28 -29.09
C VAL A 598 -4.81 13.20 -27.78
N GLY A 599 -5.44 12.07 -27.52
CA GLY A 599 -6.14 11.82 -26.26
C GLY A 599 -5.18 11.83 -25.08
N HIS A 600 -5.60 12.43 -23.97
CA HIS A 600 -4.80 12.49 -22.73
C HIS A 600 -4.57 11.12 -22.10
N VAL A 601 -3.34 10.79 -21.75
CA VAL A 601 -2.93 9.56 -21.08
C VAL A 601 -2.70 9.82 -19.58
N LYS A 602 -3.33 9.02 -18.71
CA LYS A 602 -3.22 9.19 -17.24
C LYS A 602 -1.91 8.66 -16.69
N GLN A 603 -0.86 9.45 -16.75
CA GLN A 603 0.51 9.05 -16.41
C GLN A 603 0.79 8.96 -14.91
N TRP A 604 0.12 9.77 -14.11
CA TRP A 604 0.26 9.76 -12.64
C TRP A 604 -0.52 8.62 -11.96
N GLY A 605 -1.19 7.77 -12.73
CA GLY A 605 -2.11 6.75 -12.26
C GLY A 605 -3.57 7.20 -12.39
N LEU A 606 -4.49 6.24 -12.37
CA LEU A 606 -5.90 6.49 -12.68
C LEU A 606 -6.60 7.48 -11.73
N ASP A 607 -6.10 7.63 -10.51
CA ASP A 607 -6.72 8.42 -9.44
C ASP A 607 -5.97 9.72 -9.10
N ALA A 608 -4.73 9.83 -9.50
CA ALA A 608 -3.84 10.92 -9.11
C ALA A 608 -3.71 11.99 -10.18
N ASP A 609 -4.02 11.67 -11.43
CA ASP A 609 -3.76 12.49 -12.59
C ASP A 609 -4.40 13.89 -12.48
N ALA A 610 -5.70 13.97 -12.21
CA ALA A 610 -6.40 15.24 -12.01
C ALA A 610 -6.02 16.04 -10.74
N LYS A 611 -5.12 15.50 -9.93
CA LYS A 611 -4.57 16.16 -8.73
C LYS A 611 -3.13 16.60 -8.94
N SER A 612 -2.54 16.25 -10.07
CA SER A 612 -1.17 16.61 -10.40
C SER A 612 -1.08 18.10 -10.74
N ALA A 613 0.03 18.72 -10.36
CA ALA A 613 0.33 20.10 -10.74
C ALA A 613 0.64 20.25 -12.24
N ILE A 614 1.05 19.15 -12.89
CA ILE A 614 1.39 19.10 -14.31
C ILE A 614 0.59 17.97 -14.95
N GLU A 615 -0.48 18.32 -15.66
CA GLU A 615 -1.31 17.37 -16.39
C GLU A 615 -0.99 17.39 -17.90
N ALA A 616 -0.72 18.57 -18.48
CA ALA A 616 -0.45 18.77 -19.89
C ALA A 616 0.72 17.91 -20.37
N GLN A 617 0.58 17.29 -21.54
CA GLN A 617 1.56 16.33 -22.08
C GLN A 617 1.86 16.64 -23.55
N PHE A 618 3.06 16.23 -23.99
CA PHE A 618 3.39 16.19 -25.41
C PHE A 618 4.28 15.00 -25.75
N ASP A 619 4.08 14.45 -26.95
CA ASP A 619 4.91 13.40 -27.54
C ASP A 619 5.91 14.04 -28.48
N TYR A 620 7.20 13.72 -28.29
CA TYR A 620 8.31 14.23 -29.07
C TYR A 620 8.99 13.07 -29.81
N PRO A 621 9.17 13.13 -31.14
CA PRO A 621 9.85 12.05 -31.86
C PRO A 621 11.30 11.99 -31.46
N PHE A 622 11.71 10.89 -30.83
CA PHE A 622 13.08 10.77 -30.35
C PHE A 622 14.13 10.80 -31.48
N MET A 623 13.73 10.49 -32.71
CA MET A 623 14.61 10.62 -33.86
C MET A 623 15.07 12.07 -34.07
N GLN A 624 14.27 13.06 -33.65
CA GLN A 624 14.60 14.49 -33.75
C GLN A 624 15.30 15.01 -32.49
N LEU A 625 15.60 14.15 -31.49
CA LEU A 625 16.28 14.57 -30.27
C LEU A 625 17.67 15.15 -30.59
N PRO A 626 18.06 16.26 -29.98
CA PRO A 626 19.39 16.85 -30.16
C PRO A 626 20.51 15.83 -29.89
N GLU A 627 21.56 15.86 -30.70
CA GLU A 627 22.64 14.84 -30.66
C GLU A 627 23.24 14.65 -29.27
N LYS A 628 23.37 15.74 -28.49
CA LYS A 628 23.94 15.70 -27.13
C LYS A 628 23.05 14.94 -26.12
N LEU A 629 21.76 14.84 -26.39
CA LEU A 629 20.80 14.23 -25.48
C LEU A 629 20.47 12.76 -25.84
N MET A 630 20.71 12.36 -27.08
CA MET A 630 20.42 11.00 -27.55
C MET A 630 21.11 9.90 -26.73
N PRO A 631 22.40 9.99 -26.38
CA PRO A 631 23.06 8.96 -25.56
C PRO A 631 22.47 8.83 -24.17
N LEU A 632 22.06 9.95 -23.55
CA LEU A 632 21.41 9.96 -22.22
C LEU A 632 20.03 9.32 -22.26
N ALA A 633 19.23 9.67 -23.26
CA ALA A 633 17.89 9.11 -23.42
C ALA A 633 17.94 7.60 -23.72
N ALA A 634 18.95 7.15 -24.46
CA ALA A 634 19.13 5.74 -24.83
C ALA A 634 19.53 4.82 -23.66
N ASP A 635 19.90 5.36 -22.51
CA ASP A 635 20.15 4.57 -21.27
C ASP A 635 18.90 3.86 -20.74
N ALA A 636 17.72 4.38 -21.05
CA ALA A 636 16.44 3.85 -20.60
C ALA A 636 15.50 3.63 -21.81
N VAL A 637 15.67 2.53 -22.49
CA VAL A 637 14.82 2.15 -23.62
C VAL A 637 13.66 1.29 -23.11
N ALA A 638 12.44 1.70 -23.41
CA ALA A 638 11.26 0.89 -23.21
C ALA A 638 10.59 0.59 -24.56
N VAL A 639 9.95 -0.55 -24.67
CA VAL A 639 9.27 -1.01 -25.90
C VAL A 639 7.83 -1.32 -25.55
N VAL A 640 6.92 -0.90 -26.39
CA VAL A 640 5.52 -1.28 -26.34
C VAL A 640 5.19 -2.08 -27.58
N LEU A 641 4.65 -3.27 -27.39
CA LEU A 641 4.19 -4.15 -28.48
C LEU A 641 2.67 -4.34 -28.34
N ARG A 642 1.95 -4.22 -29.44
CA ARG A 642 0.55 -4.66 -29.56
C ARG A 642 0.50 -5.93 -30.36
N THR A 643 -0.25 -6.91 -29.90
CA THR A 643 -0.34 -8.25 -30.49
C THR A 643 -1.76 -8.60 -30.90
N GLU A 644 -1.93 -9.57 -31.80
CA GLU A 644 -3.25 -10.10 -32.20
C GLU A 644 -3.89 -10.97 -31.10
N GLY A 645 -3.06 -11.66 -30.31
CA GLY A 645 -3.47 -12.59 -29.26
C GLY A 645 -2.82 -12.30 -27.92
N ASP A 646 -2.56 -13.37 -27.15
CA ASP A 646 -1.90 -13.24 -25.83
C ASP A 646 -0.51 -12.61 -25.99
N PRO A 647 -0.27 -11.42 -25.39
CA PRO A 647 1.02 -10.76 -25.49
C PRO A 647 2.19 -11.56 -24.93
N ALA A 648 1.94 -12.43 -23.94
CA ALA A 648 2.99 -13.24 -23.33
C ALA A 648 3.56 -14.28 -24.34
N ALA A 649 2.77 -14.72 -25.29
CA ALA A 649 3.17 -15.74 -26.27
C ALA A 649 4.30 -15.27 -27.21
N VAL A 650 4.37 -13.97 -27.53
CA VAL A 650 5.39 -13.43 -28.44
C VAL A 650 6.76 -13.20 -27.76
N MET A 651 6.83 -13.22 -26.42
CA MET A 651 8.06 -12.87 -25.70
C MET A 651 9.24 -13.80 -25.94
N GLY A 652 8.97 -15.08 -26.25
CA GLY A 652 10.03 -16.03 -26.67
C GLY A 652 10.68 -15.63 -27.99
N SER A 653 9.89 -15.14 -28.94
CA SER A 653 10.38 -14.64 -30.24
C SER A 653 11.07 -13.29 -30.11
N VAL A 654 10.56 -12.41 -29.25
CA VAL A 654 11.18 -11.12 -28.91
C VAL A 654 12.60 -11.34 -28.36
N ARG A 655 12.77 -12.20 -27.34
CA ARG A 655 14.10 -12.49 -26.76
C ARG A 655 15.08 -13.07 -27.77
N ARG A 656 14.63 -13.95 -28.62
CA ARG A 656 15.48 -14.48 -29.73
C ARG A 656 15.90 -13.37 -30.70
N ALA A 657 14.95 -12.55 -31.13
CA ALA A 657 15.22 -11.46 -32.05
C ALA A 657 16.18 -10.41 -31.45
N VAL A 658 16.05 -10.10 -30.16
CA VAL A 658 16.98 -9.24 -29.42
C VAL A 658 18.39 -9.86 -29.37
N GLY A 659 18.49 -11.13 -28.98
CA GLY A 659 19.78 -11.85 -28.93
C GLY A 659 20.48 -12.00 -30.29
N GLU A 660 19.70 -12.00 -31.39
CA GLU A 660 20.26 -11.97 -32.76
C GLU A 660 20.79 -10.59 -33.19
N ILE A 661 20.23 -9.51 -32.63
CA ILE A 661 20.72 -8.13 -32.84
C ILE A 661 22.03 -7.94 -32.05
N ASP A 662 22.00 -8.21 -30.75
CA ASP A 662 23.19 -8.18 -29.91
C ASP A 662 22.99 -9.10 -28.69
N PRO A 663 23.83 -10.16 -28.55
CA PRO A 663 23.72 -11.07 -27.40
C PRO A 663 24.00 -10.40 -26.05
N ARG A 664 24.47 -9.15 -26.01
CA ARG A 664 24.74 -8.37 -24.80
C ARG A 664 23.52 -7.57 -24.35
N GLU A 665 22.46 -7.47 -25.15
CA GLU A 665 21.21 -6.82 -24.80
C GLU A 665 20.36 -7.71 -23.91
N VAL A 666 19.72 -7.11 -22.92
CA VAL A 666 18.87 -7.80 -21.97
C VAL A 666 17.46 -7.23 -22.00
N VAL A 667 16.48 -8.13 -22.19
CA VAL A 667 15.04 -7.82 -22.05
C VAL A 667 14.65 -8.03 -20.61
N TYR A 668 14.16 -6.97 -19.96
CA TYR A 668 13.78 -6.99 -18.54
C TYR A 668 12.49 -6.19 -18.28
N ASN A 669 11.95 -6.26 -17.07
CA ASN A 669 10.71 -5.57 -16.68
C ASN A 669 9.52 -5.85 -17.60
N VAL A 670 9.38 -7.10 -18.06
CA VAL A 670 8.29 -7.52 -18.94
C VAL A 670 6.98 -7.50 -18.17
N GLN A 671 6.00 -6.72 -18.65
CA GLN A 671 4.67 -6.58 -18.04
C GLN A 671 3.63 -6.35 -19.14
N THR A 672 2.44 -6.93 -18.98
CA THR A 672 1.30 -6.53 -19.81
C THR A 672 0.82 -5.12 -19.40
N MET A 673 0.23 -4.38 -20.32
CA MET A 673 -0.31 -3.06 -20.00
C MET A 673 -1.48 -3.14 -18.99
N ASP A 674 -2.22 -4.25 -18.96
CA ASP A 674 -3.22 -4.54 -17.93
C ASP A 674 -2.58 -4.68 -16.54
N GLU A 675 -1.40 -5.34 -16.44
CA GLU A 675 -0.64 -5.40 -15.18
C GLU A 675 -0.13 -4.02 -14.76
N VAL A 676 0.36 -3.21 -15.69
CA VAL A 676 0.82 -1.84 -15.40
C VAL A 676 -0.33 -1.01 -14.82
N VAL A 677 -1.50 -1.03 -15.45
CA VAL A 677 -2.71 -0.37 -14.96
C VAL A 677 -3.10 -0.92 -13.58
N SER A 678 -3.15 -2.25 -13.42
CA SER A 678 -3.51 -2.89 -12.15
C SER A 678 -2.54 -2.55 -11.01
N ASN A 679 -1.25 -2.44 -11.30
CA ASN A 679 -0.22 -2.10 -10.32
C ASN A 679 -0.33 -0.64 -9.85
N SER A 680 -0.83 0.27 -10.70
CA SER A 680 -1.01 1.67 -10.32
C SER A 680 -1.95 1.90 -9.13
N PHE A 681 -2.83 0.94 -8.82
CA PHE A 681 -3.74 0.99 -7.67
C PHE A 681 -3.61 -0.23 -6.71
N ALA A 682 -2.46 -0.91 -6.72
CA ALA A 682 -2.23 -2.12 -5.91
C ALA A 682 -2.47 -1.89 -4.40
N ALA A 683 -2.03 -0.76 -3.85
CA ALA A 683 -2.24 -0.42 -2.44
C ALA A 683 -3.73 -0.28 -2.08
N ARG A 684 -4.54 0.32 -2.98
CA ARG A 684 -5.99 0.42 -2.78
C ARG A 684 -6.69 -0.93 -2.88
N ARG A 685 -6.25 -1.78 -3.82
CA ARG A 685 -6.75 -3.15 -3.95
C ARG A 685 -6.48 -3.97 -2.69
N LEU A 686 -5.29 -3.86 -2.10
CA LEU A 686 -4.97 -4.49 -0.82
C LEU A 686 -5.91 -4.01 0.29
N SER A 687 -6.09 -2.70 0.42
CA SER A 687 -7.00 -2.11 1.42
C SER A 687 -8.43 -2.62 1.28
N MET A 688 -8.95 -2.69 0.04
CA MET A 688 -10.28 -3.22 -0.26
C MET A 688 -10.42 -4.69 0.14
N ILE A 689 -9.43 -5.52 -0.20
CA ILE A 689 -9.44 -6.96 0.13
C ILE A 689 -9.46 -7.13 1.65
N LEU A 690 -8.59 -6.45 2.39
CA LEU A 690 -8.52 -6.56 3.84
C LEU A 690 -9.79 -6.06 4.53
N LEU A 691 -10.29 -4.88 4.14
CA LEU A 691 -11.57 -4.37 4.67
C LEU A 691 -12.73 -5.30 4.33
N GLY A 692 -12.75 -5.88 3.13
CA GLY A 692 -13.75 -6.86 2.71
C GLY A 692 -13.71 -8.12 3.57
N VAL A 693 -12.53 -8.66 3.86
CA VAL A 693 -12.35 -9.81 4.77
C VAL A 693 -12.82 -9.46 6.18
N PHE A 694 -12.43 -8.29 6.72
CA PHE A 694 -12.86 -7.86 8.05
C PHE A 694 -14.37 -7.64 8.13
N ALA A 695 -14.97 -7.07 7.10
CA ALA A 695 -16.42 -6.90 7.00
C ALA A 695 -17.16 -8.23 6.93
N ALA A 696 -16.65 -9.20 6.18
CA ALA A 696 -17.22 -10.54 6.12
C ALA A 696 -17.11 -11.25 7.48
N LEU A 697 -15.96 -11.17 8.15
CA LEU A 697 -15.79 -11.70 9.50
C LEU A 697 -16.73 -11.03 10.50
N ALA A 698 -16.87 -9.70 10.44
CA ALA A 698 -17.79 -8.95 11.30
C ALA A 698 -19.25 -9.39 11.07
N LEU A 699 -19.66 -9.62 9.83
CA LEU A 699 -21.00 -10.10 9.48
C LEU A 699 -21.26 -11.50 10.06
N VAL A 700 -20.29 -12.41 9.94
CA VAL A 700 -20.38 -13.76 10.51
C VAL A 700 -20.46 -13.69 12.04
N LEU A 701 -19.61 -12.87 12.67
CA LEU A 701 -19.64 -12.69 14.13
C LEU A 701 -20.96 -12.08 14.61
N ALA A 702 -21.50 -11.05 13.92
CA ALA A 702 -22.80 -10.47 14.22
C ALA A 702 -23.94 -11.51 14.09
N CYS A 703 -23.87 -12.35 13.06
CA CYS A 703 -24.83 -13.45 12.90
C CYS A 703 -24.79 -14.44 14.09
N VAL A 704 -23.58 -14.82 14.52
CA VAL A 704 -23.36 -15.73 15.68
C VAL A 704 -23.87 -15.08 16.97
N GLY A 705 -23.59 -13.78 17.17
CA GLY A 705 -24.05 -13.04 18.35
C GLY A 705 -25.58 -12.93 18.45
N ILE A 706 -26.23 -12.52 17.37
CA ILE A 706 -27.70 -12.45 17.29
C ILE A 706 -28.31 -13.84 17.53
N TYR A 707 -27.77 -14.85 16.84
CA TYR A 707 -28.24 -16.23 17.00
C TYR A 707 -28.11 -16.71 18.46
N GLY A 708 -26.96 -16.47 19.09
CA GLY A 708 -26.69 -16.88 20.47
C GLY A 708 -27.68 -16.25 21.47
N VAL A 709 -27.88 -14.94 21.36
CA VAL A 709 -28.80 -14.18 22.25
C VAL A 709 -30.25 -14.63 22.02
N ILE A 710 -30.70 -14.73 20.78
CA ILE A 710 -32.10 -15.13 20.48
C ILE A 710 -32.35 -16.60 20.85
N SER A 711 -31.41 -17.50 20.60
CA SER A 711 -31.54 -18.92 20.99
C SER A 711 -31.71 -19.08 22.49
N TYR A 712 -30.96 -18.27 23.27
CA TYR A 712 -31.07 -18.23 24.72
C TYR A 712 -32.40 -17.67 25.20
N LEU A 713 -32.85 -16.52 24.64
CA LEU A 713 -34.16 -15.92 24.98
C LEU A 713 -35.32 -16.86 24.69
N VAL A 714 -35.26 -17.58 23.60
CA VAL A 714 -36.26 -18.64 23.24
C VAL A 714 -36.24 -19.77 24.26
N GLY A 715 -35.03 -20.24 24.65
CA GLY A 715 -34.92 -21.32 25.67
C GLY A 715 -35.53 -20.93 27.02
N GLN A 716 -35.33 -19.69 27.47
CA GLN A 716 -35.92 -19.20 28.73
C GLN A 716 -37.45 -19.05 28.67
N ARG A 717 -38.02 -18.75 27.51
CA ARG A 717 -39.45 -18.53 27.31
C ARG A 717 -40.14 -19.75 26.74
N THR A 718 -39.55 -20.94 26.82
CA THR A 718 -40.15 -22.18 26.27
C THR A 718 -41.44 -22.52 26.99
N HIS A 719 -41.48 -22.39 28.32
CA HIS A 719 -42.69 -22.59 29.13
C HIS A 719 -43.76 -21.53 28.79
N GLU A 720 -43.43 -20.24 28.75
CA GLU A 720 -44.37 -19.17 28.37
C GLU A 720 -44.95 -19.38 26.97
N SER A 721 -44.11 -19.78 26.02
CA SER A 721 -44.53 -20.09 24.65
C SER A 721 -45.43 -21.34 24.61
N GLY A 722 -45.12 -22.35 25.43
CA GLY A 722 -45.95 -23.54 25.59
C GLY A 722 -47.34 -23.22 26.16
N VAL A 723 -47.41 -22.41 27.24
CA VAL A 723 -48.66 -21.97 27.82
C VAL A 723 -49.50 -21.16 26.83
N ARG A 724 -48.88 -20.21 26.09
CA ARG A 724 -49.59 -19.43 25.07
C ARG A 724 -50.16 -20.30 23.95
N MET A 725 -49.40 -21.31 23.48
CA MET A 725 -49.87 -22.26 22.47
C MET A 725 -51.00 -23.15 23.03
N ALA A 726 -50.93 -23.58 24.29
CA ALA A 726 -52.01 -24.29 24.95
C ALA A 726 -53.30 -23.46 25.12
N LEU A 727 -53.18 -22.13 25.23
CA LEU A 727 -54.26 -21.16 25.27
C LEU A 727 -54.74 -20.71 23.86
N GLY A 728 -54.25 -21.31 22.77
CA GLY A 728 -54.76 -21.07 21.44
C GLY A 728 -53.92 -20.11 20.56
N ALA A 729 -52.75 -19.66 21.00
CA ALA A 729 -51.87 -18.84 20.16
C ALA A 729 -51.32 -19.65 18.97
N GLN A 730 -51.33 -19.06 17.78
CA GLN A 730 -50.81 -19.69 16.57
C GLN A 730 -49.29 -19.71 16.57
N ARG A 731 -48.70 -20.68 15.85
CA ARG A 731 -47.24 -20.77 15.65
C ARG A 731 -46.65 -19.49 15.03
N SER A 732 -47.41 -18.79 14.18
CA SER A 732 -47.08 -17.49 13.59
C SER A 732 -46.91 -16.39 14.63
N ASP A 733 -47.65 -16.41 15.72
CA ASP A 733 -47.58 -15.39 16.77
C ASP A 733 -46.27 -15.49 17.55
N VAL A 734 -45.85 -16.74 17.86
CA VAL A 734 -44.56 -17.01 18.49
C VAL A 734 -43.40 -16.61 17.55
N LEU A 735 -43.51 -16.93 16.26
CA LEU A 735 -42.53 -16.54 15.25
C LEU A 735 -42.37 -15.01 15.17
N ARG A 736 -43.50 -14.30 15.06
CA ARG A 736 -43.54 -12.83 14.94
C ARG A 736 -42.96 -12.13 16.19
N LEU A 737 -43.22 -12.71 17.38
CA LEU A 737 -42.69 -12.16 18.64
C LEU A 737 -41.15 -12.31 18.73
N VAL A 738 -40.62 -13.49 18.36
CA VAL A 738 -39.16 -13.74 18.40
C VAL A 738 -38.43 -12.92 17.35
N ILE A 739 -38.93 -12.94 16.10
CA ILE A 739 -38.30 -12.15 15.00
C ILE A 739 -38.44 -10.66 15.30
N GLY A 740 -39.56 -10.16 15.79
CA GLY A 740 -39.79 -8.75 16.14
C GLY A 740 -38.83 -8.25 17.20
N HIS A 741 -38.47 -9.08 18.16
CA HIS A 741 -37.49 -8.72 19.20
C HIS A 741 -36.09 -8.58 18.64
N GLY A 742 -35.63 -9.55 17.82
CA GLY A 742 -34.34 -9.49 17.14
C GLY A 742 -34.26 -8.36 16.12
N ALA A 743 -35.30 -8.15 15.34
CA ALA A 743 -35.38 -7.07 14.35
C ALA A 743 -35.29 -5.69 15.00
N ARG A 744 -35.97 -5.48 16.16
CA ARG A 744 -35.89 -4.22 16.91
C ARG A 744 -34.45 -3.92 17.38
N MET A 745 -33.73 -4.90 17.89
CA MET A 745 -32.33 -4.74 18.31
C MET A 745 -31.44 -4.43 17.13
N ALA A 746 -31.63 -5.13 16.00
CA ALA A 746 -30.90 -4.86 14.77
C ALA A 746 -31.17 -3.46 14.22
N LEU A 747 -32.43 -3.00 14.21
CA LEU A 747 -32.80 -1.65 13.77
C LEU A 747 -32.15 -0.56 14.63
N ILE A 748 -32.11 -0.73 15.96
CA ILE A 748 -31.41 0.19 16.86
C ILE A 748 -29.92 0.19 16.51
N GLY A 749 -29.29 -0.99 16.34
CA GLY A 749 -27.90 -1.11 15.95
C GLY A 749 -27.61 -0.48 14.58
N VAL A 750 -28.49 -0.67 13.59
CA VAL A 750 -28.39 -0.04 12.27
C VAL A 750 -28.48 1.48 12.37
N ALA A 751 -29.41 2.03 13.15
CA ALA A 751 -29.56 3.48 13.32
C ALA A 751 -28.32 4.11 13.98
N VAL A 752 -27.81 3.50 15.06
CA VAL A 752 -26.56 3.94 15.72
C VAL A 752 -25.36 3.78 14.78
N GLY A 753 -25.29 2.66 14.06
CA GLY A 753 -24.23 2.36 13.12
C GLY A 753 -24.19 3.34 11.94
N ILE A 754 -25.34 3.74 11.39
CA ILE A 754 -25.40 4.79 10.36
C ILE A 754 -24.85 6.10 10.90
N GLY A 755 -25.24 6.54 12.10
CA GLY A 755 -24.70 7.75 12.71
C GLY A 755 -23.19 7.70 12.90
N ALA A 756 -22.66 6.57 13.40
CA ALA A 756 -21.23 6.36 13.57
C ALA A 756 -20.49 6.32 12.21
N ALA A 757 -21.05 5.61 11.22
CA ALA A 757 -20.45 5.51 9.89
C ALA A 757 -20.39 6.88 9.18
N LEU A 758 -21.41 7.72 9.29
CA LEU A 758 -21.39 9.09 8.73
C LEU A 758 -20.24 9.96 9.28
N GLY A 759 -19.86 9.74 10.54
CA GLY A 759 -18.69 10.41 11.12
C GLY A 759 -17.36 9.80 10.67
N LEU A 760 -17.24 8.46 10.75
CA LEU A 760 -15.97 7.75 10.54
C LEU A 760 -15.57 7.65 9.07
N THR A 761 -16.53 7.57 8.14
CA THR A 761 -16.22 7.51 6.70
C THR A 761 -15.57 8.79 6.17
N ARG A 762 -15.71 9.93 6.88
CA ARG A 762 -14.97 11.17 6.58
C ARG A 762 -13.45 10.99 6.67
N LEU A 763 -12.98 10.13 7.56
CA LEU A 763 -11.54 9.81 7.68
C LEU A 763 -11.01 9.05 6.47
N MET A 764 -11.89 8.40 5.72
CA MET A 764 -11.55 7.66 4.51
C MET A 764 -11.75 8.49 3.23
N ALA A 765 -12.30 9.72 3.33
CA ALA A 765 -12.69 10.52 2.16
C ALA A 765 -11.55 10.70 1.15
N ASN A 766 -10.32 10.92 1.62
CA ASN A 766 -9.13 11.07 0.78
C ASN A 766 -8.68 9.77 0.09
N GLN A 767 -9.19 8.61 0.54
CA GLN A 767 -8.88 7.30 -0.04
C GLN A 767 -9.94 6.86 -1.06
N LEU A 768 -11.08 7.55 -1.12
CA LEU A 768 -12.18 7.24 -2.03
C LEU A 768 -12.00 7.99 -3.35
N PHE A 769 -12.28 7.29 -4.44
CA PHE A 769 -12.27 7.85 -5.79
C PHE A 769 -13.66 7.74 -6.42
N GLY A 770 -14.18 8.84 -6.93
CA GLY A 770 -15.45 8.88 -7.65
C GLY A 770 -16.70 8.52 -6.83
N VAL A 771 -16.55 8.37 -5.49
CA VAL A 771 -17.65 7.99 -4.59
C VAL A 771 -17.62 8.89 -3.37
N SER A 772 -18.79 9.42 -3.00
CA SER A 772 -18.94 10.20 -1.77
C SER A 772 -18.77 9.31 -0.53
N ALA A 773 -18.10 9.82 0.51
CA ALA A 773 -18.02 9.16 1.81
C ALA A 773 -19.43 8.92 2.46
N HIS A 774 -20.45 9.58 1.98
CA HIS A 774 -21.84 9.48 2.42
C HIS A 774 -22.75 8.88 1.35
N ASP A 775 -22.24 7.98 0.49
CA ASP A 775 -23.00 7.39 -0.61
C ASP A 775 -24.28 6.66 -0.15
N PRO A 776 -25.49 7.16 -0.49
CA PRO A 776 -26.74 6.63 0.06
C PRO A 776 -27.01 5.18 -0.33
N LEU A 777 -26.56 4.76 -1.52
CA LEU A 777 -26.78 3.39 -2.01
C LEU A 777 -25.98 2.38 -1.21
N THR A 778 -24.73 2.70 -0.84
CA THR A 778 -23.92 1.84 0.03
C THR A 778 -24.53 1.72 1.41
N PHE A 779 -24.95 2.85 2.03
CA PHE A 779 -25.56 2.85 3.34
C PHE A 779 -26.88 2.05 3.36
N ALA A 780 -27.76 2.29 2.38
CA ALA A 780 -29.03 1.56 2.27
C ALA A 780 -28.83 0.07 2.00
N GLY A 781 -27.92 -0.28 1.09
CA GLY A 781 -27.62 -1.69 0.76
C GLY A 781 -27.06 -2.47 1.95
N VAL A 782 -26.12 -1.87 2.71
CA VAL A 782 -25.54 -2.47 3.91
C VAL A 782 -26.58 -2.60 5.03
N ALA A 783 -27.40 -1.56 5.25
CA ALA A 783 -28.47 -1.59 6.25
C ALA A 783 -29.47 -2.72 5.94
N LEU A 784 -29.88 -2.84 4.68
CA LEU A 784 -30.78 -3.91 4.22
C LEU A 784 -30.14 -5.29 4.41
N LEU A 785 -28.88 -5.46 4.02
CA LEU A 785 -28.14 -6.72 4.20
C LEU A 785 -28.11 -7.14 5.68
N LEU A 786 -27.79 -6.24 6.59
CA LEU A 786 -27.74 -6.53 8.03
C LEU A 786 -29.12 -6.88 8.59
N ILE A 787 -30.19 -6.20 8.15
CA ILE A 787 -31.56 -6.54 8.56
C ILE A 787 -31.92 -7.95 8.09
N ILE A 788 -31.61 -8.29 6.84
CA ILE A 788 -31.86 -9.64 6.29
C ILE A 788 -31.11 -10.70 7.09
N VAL A 789 -29.81 -10.46 7.36
CA VAL A 789 -28.97 -11.39 8.14
C VAL A 789 -29.50 -11.52 9.57
N ALA A 790 -29.91 -10.43 10.22
CA ALA A 790 -30.50 -10.48 11.56
C ALA A 790 -31.80 -11.29 11.59
N VAL A 791 -32.66 -11.08 10.62
CA VAL A 791 -33.92 -11.86 10.49
C VAL A 791 -33.59 -13.34 10.25
N ALA A 792 -32.66 -13.65 9.37
CA ALA A 792 -32.25 -15.05 9.09
C ALA A 792 -31.64 -15.70 10.34
N ALA A 793 -30.78 -15.00 11.10
CA ALA A 793 -30.21 -15.50 12.35
C ALA A 793 -31.27 -15.78 13.42
N CYS A 794 -32.38 -15.00 13.46
CA CYS A 794 -33.49 -15.19 14.37
C CYS A 794 -34.38 -16.36 13.94
N TYR A 795 -34.47 -16.71 12.66
CA TYR A 795 -35.40 -17.67 12.12
C TYR A 795 -35.16 -19.11 12.65
N ILE A 796 -33.91 -19.55 12.77
CA ILE A 796 -33.59 -20.91 13.25
C ILE A 796 -34.04 -21.12 14.70
N PRO A 797 -33.71 -20.23 15.69
CA PRO A 797 -34.24 -20.34 17.05
C PRO A 797 -35.76 -20.24 17.12
N ALA A 798 -36.36 -19.34 16.33
CA ALA A 798 -37.81 -19.17 16.30
C ALA A 798 -38.54 -20.45 15.79
N ARG A 799 -37.97 -21.11 14.76
CA ARG A 799 -38.47 -22.38 14.26
C ARG A 799 -38.36 -23.49 15.32
N ARG A 800 -37.32 -23.49 16.15
CA ARG A 800 -37.24 -24.46 17.28
C ARG A 800 -38.30 -24.19 18.32
N ALA A 801 -38.58 -22.90 18.65
CA ALA A 801 -39.64 -22.51 19.59
C ALA A 801 -41.04 -23.01 19.16
N MET A 802 -41.36 -22.94 17.87
CA MET A 802 -42.64 -23.39 17.31
C MET A 802 -42.87 -24.90 17.34
N ARG A 803 -41.79 -25.68 17.52
CA ARG A 803 -41.87 -27.17 17.56
C ARG A 803 -41.93 -27.73 18.96
N VAL A 804 -42.00 -26.88 19.98
CA VAL A 804 -42.14 -27.33 21.37
C VAL A 804 -43.56 -27.90 21.57
N ASP A 805 -43.63 -29.14 22.06
CA ASP A 805 -44.90 -29.78 22.40
C ASP A 805 -45.46 -29.11 23.68
N PRO A 806 -46.68 -28.52 23.62
CA PRO A 806 -47.29 -27.85 24.78
C PRO A 806 -47.41 -28.75 26.01
N ILE A 807 -47.63 -30.08 25.79
CA ILE A 807 -47.81 -31.06 26.87
C ILE A 807 -46.46 -31.30 27.59
N ILE A 808 -45.39 -31.35 26.85
CA ILE A 808 -44.03 -31.52 27.42
C ILE A 808 -43.62 -30.23 28.17
N ALA A 809 -43.95 -29.04 27.64
CA ALA A 809 -43.64 -27.78 28.24
C ALA A 809 -44.35 -27.54 29.58
N LEU A 810 -45.53 -28.11 29.78
CA LEU A 810 -46.30 -28.05 31.03
C LEU A 810 -45.88 -29.12 32.06
N ARG A 811 -45.15 -30.18 31.65
CA ARG A 811 -44.66 -31.26 32.55
C ARG A 811 -43.29 -30.98 33.20
N TYR A 812 -42.56 -30.02 32.73
CA TYR A 812 -41.26 -29.59 33.32
C TYR A 812 -41.53 -28.56 34.43
N GLU A 813 -41.90 -29.01 35.62
CA GLU A 813 -41.75 -28.31 36.89
C GLU A 813 -40.38 -28.57 37.54
#